data_9328c8dd15e72f909abfef1199d5cb8f
#
_entry.id   9328c8dd15e72f909abfef1199d5cb8f
#
_cell.length_a   1.000
_cell.length_b   1.000
_cell.length_c   1.000
_cell.angle_alpha   90.00
_cell.angle_beta   90.00
_cell.angle_gamma   90.00
#
_symmetry.space_group_name_H-M   'P 1'
#
loop_
_entity.id
_entity.type
_entity.pdbx_description
1 polymer ?
#
loop_
_entity_poly.entity_id
_entity_poly.type
_entity_poly.pdbx_seq_one_letter_code
_entity_poly.pdbx_strand_id
1 'polypeptide(L)'
;FECNPIISEKDLREYYLPAFEKCIVEGKAASIMTAYNAVNNVPCTLNNWLLKKVLRQDWRFNGYVVSDCGGPVFLVTHHKYVKTLETAAALSIKAGLDLECGDEVYMEPLLNAYKQYMVSEAEIDSAAYHVLRARMKLGLFDDPNLNPYNKISPSVVGCEKHSQLALEAARQSIVLLKNNKKMLPLNPQKIKSIAVVGINAGNCEFGDYSGTPMNQPVSILEGIKKRVGDQIEVMYSPWVSSASGYEMITKAHFPNGLNAEYYDNKDLAGTPKTRIDDNINFEPANQAPDPFLPKSPLSIRWSGDLVPTVSGKYTLAFATDDGCRLYIDGKKLIDSWHNRGVQADSVSLYLEKGKKYKLVAEYFDDGGEASAKLYWHAPDTSKKDLIDLYGNAGDIMRKCDLTIAVLGINKSIEREGQDRNSIELPKDQQAFIEEAYKINPNTIVVLVAGSSLAINWIDEHIPAIVNAWYPGEAGGIAVAEVLFGDYNPGGRLPLTYYRGLDELPAFDDYDIRKGRTYQFFEKTPLYAFGHGLSYTTFAYKKLNIDSASDTIKVSFTLKNTGKYEGDEVAQLYVKYQGTESSIKLPLKQLKGFERVHLKKGESRQVTLTVPKSELRFWNEESGEFYTPVGDYLFMVGTASDAIKLQQMVTLK
;
A
#
# COMPACT_ATOMS: atom_id res chain seq x y z
N PHE A 1 15.64 3.83 5.56
CA PHE A 1 16.39 5.02 5.11
C PHE A 1 17.77 4.65 4.51
N GLU A 2 18.39 3.53 4.91
CA GLU A 2 19.77 3.14 4.52
C GLU A 2 19.81 2.22 3.28
N CYS A 3 18.70 1.97 2.62
CA CYS A 3 18.63 1.15 1.42
C CYS A 3 19.54 1.72 0.33
N ASN A 4 20.35 0.87 -0.28
CA ASN A 4 21.31 1.26 -1.33
C ASN A 4 21.34 0.22 -2.46
N PRO A 5 20.34 0.19 -3.32
CA PRO A 5 20.33 -0.70 -4.46
C PRO A 5 21.46 -0.38 -5.44
N ILE A 6 22.12 -1.44 -5.91
CA ILE A 6 23.11 -1.36 -6.98
C ILE A 6 22.41 -1.78 -8.28
N ILE A 7 22.26 -0.83 -9.19
CA ILE A 7 21.43 -0.99 -10.39
C ILE A 7 22.23 -0.53 -11.61
N SER A 8 22.21 -1.31 -12.70
CA SER A 8 22.85 -0.90 -13.97
C SER A 8 22.18 0.37 -14.52
N GLU A 9 22.92 1.18 -15.27
CA GLU A 9 22.32 2.35 -15.94
C GLU A 9 21.21 1.92 -16.91
N LYS A 10 21.39 0.79 -17.57
CA LYS A 10 20.38 0.19 -18.45
C LYS A 10 19.07 -0.07 -17.70
N ASP A 11 19.10 -0.72 -16.56
CA ASP A 11 17.88 -0.99 -15.78
C ASP A 11 17.26 0.29 -15.20
N LEU A 12 18.10 1.24 -14.76
CA LEU A 12 17.61 2.54 -14.36
C LEU A 12 16.83 3.21 -15.51
N ARG A 13 17.40 3.27 -16.71
CA ARG A 13 16.82 3.94 -17.89
C ARG A 13 15.63 3.22 -18.49
N GLU A 14 15.62 1.88 -18.48
CA GLU A 14 14.58 1.09 -19.15
C GLU A 14 13.43 0.68 -18.24
N TYR A 15 13.65 0.64 -16.92
CA TYR A 15 12.67 0.12 -15.98
C TYR A 15 12.32 1.09 -14.84
N TYR A 16 13.31 1.58 -14.09
CA TYR A 16 13.02 2.38 -12.88
C TYR A 16 12.66 3.83 -13.17
N LEU A 17 13.27 4.46 -14.16
CA LEU A 17 13.09 5.87 -14.47
C LEU A 17 11.97 6.22 -15.47
N PRO A 18 11.44 5.32 -16.33
CA PRO A 18 10.48 5.71 -17.38
C PRO A 18 9.19 6.36 -16.86
N ALA A 19 8.70 5.95 -15.68
CA ALA A 19 7.52 6.58 -15.08
C ALA A 19 7.79 8.04 -14.70
N PHE A 20 8.96 8.31 -14.12
CA PHE A 20 9.41 9.67 -13.79
C PHE A 20 9.63 10.51 -15.05
N GLU A 21 10.28 9.93 -16.08
CA GLU A 21 10.48 10.59 -17.37
C GLU A 21 9.15 11.06 -17.95
N LYS A 22 8.14 10.19 -18.00
CA LYS A 22 6.81 10.54 -18.52
C LYS A 22 6.12 11.62 -17.69
N CYS A 23 6.20 11.55 -16.37
CA CYS A 23 5.65 12.61 -15.51
C CYS A 23 6.31 13.97 -15.78
N ILE A 24 7.62 14.01 -16.00
CA ILE A 24 8.37 15.23 -16.28
C ILE A 24 8.17 15.72 -17.74
N VAL A 25 8.40 14.83 -18.71
CA VAL A 25 8.46 15.22 -20.12
C VAL A 25 7.07 15.39 -20.72
N GLU A 26 6.15 14.47 -20.46
CA GLU A 26 4.79 14.49 -21.01
C GLU A 26 3.82 15.17 -20.03
N GLY A 27 3.87 14.80 -18.74
CA GLY A 27 3.00 15.32 -17.68
C GLY A 27 3.32 16.75 -17.25
N LYS A 28 4.49 17.30 -17.62
CA LYS A 28 4.94 18.66 -17.28
C LYS A 28 4.92 18.93 -15.78
N ALA A 29 5.28 17.95 -14.96
CA ALA A 29 5.38 18.11 -13.52
C ALA A 29 6.26 19.31 -13.18
N ALA A 30 5.84 20.13 -12.21
CA ALA A 30 6.53 21.36 -11.82
C ALA A 30 7.54 21.16 -10.68
N SER A 31 7.46 20.04 -9.99
CA SER A 31 8.39 19.64 -8.92
C SER A 31 8.62 18.14 -8.92
N ILE A 32 9.75 17.75 -8.32
CA ILE A 32 10.09 16.35 -8.05
C ILE A 32 10.76 16.28 -6.69
N MET A 33 10.53 15.18 -5.96
CA MET A 33 11.10 14.92 -4.64
C MET A 33 12.24 13.90 -4.75
N THR A 34 13.31 14.10 -3.97
CA THR A 34 14.36 13.09 -3.80
C THR A 34 13.94 12.06 -2.77
N ALA A 35 14.30 10.81 -2.98
CA ALA A 35 14.04 9.74 -2.02
C ALA A 35 15.07 9.70 -0.89
N TYR A 36 14.72 9.04 0.22
CA TYR A 36 15.62 8.82 1.36
C TYR A 36 16.80 7.90 1.03
N ASN A 37 16.59 6.90 0.20
CA ASN A 37 17.58 5.87 -0.10
C ASN A 37 18.77 6.40 -0.93
N ALA A 38 19.84 5.63 -0.95
CA ALA A 38 20.91 5.79 -1.93
C ALA A 38 20.61 4.99 -3.21
N VAL A 39 21.28 5.33 -4.30
CA VAL A 39 21.36 4.53 -5.53
C VAL A 39 22.82 4.49 -5.95
N ASN A 40 23.35 3.30 -6.16
CA ASN A 40 24.75 3.11 -6.56
C ASN A 40 25.74 3.83 -5.63
N ASN A 41 25.54 3.68 -4.32
CA ASN A 41 26.35 4.25 -3.23
C ASN A 41 26.25 5.79 -3.07
N VAL A 42 25.31 6.45 -3.73
CA VAL A 42 25.12 7.89 -3.61
C VAL A 42 23.70 8.17 -3.12
N PRO A 43 23.50 8.80 -1.95
CA PRO A 43 22.19 9.23 -1.48
C PRO A 43 21.45 10.04 -2.55
N CYS A 44 20.16 9.77 -2.78
CA CYS A 44 19.40 10.41 -3.84
C CYS A 44 19.42 11.94 -3.75
N THR A 45 19.46 12.49 -2.54
CA THR A 45 19.59 13.94 -2.27
C THR A 45 20.90 14.54 -2.82
N LEU A 46 21.96 13.73 -2.96
CA LEU A 46 23.28 14.14 -3.47
C LEU A 46 23.60 13.57 -4.85
N ASN A 47 22.70 12.85 -5.47
CA ASN A 47 23.00 12.10 -6.68
C ASN A 47 23.01 13.00 -7.92
N ASN A 48 24.20 13.54 -8.24
CA ASN A 48 24.41 14.40 -9.41
C ASN A 48 23.99 13.73 -10.73
N TRP A 49 24.14 12.41 -10.86
CA TRP A 49 23.72 11.71 -12.06
C TRP A 49 22.19 11.77 -12.21
N LEU A 50 21.44 11.48 -11.15
CA LEU A 50 19.97 11.60 -11.18
C LEU A 50 19.52 13.05 -11.37
N LEU A 51 20.03 13.99 -10.56
CA LEU A 51 19.49 15.36 -10.48
C LEU A 51 19.98 16.25 -11.61
N LYS A 52 21.25 16.15 -12.02
CA LYS A 52 21.80 17.02 -13.07
C LYS A 52 21.79 16.34 -14.44
N LYS A 53 22.37 15.13 -14.55
CA LYS A 53 22.48 14.47 -15.86
C LYS A 53 21.11 14.03 -16.35
N VAL A 54 20.39 13.18 -15.60
CA VAL A 54 19.12 12.63 -16.05
C VAL A 54 18.02 13.70 -16.03
N LEU A 55 17.77 14.30 -14.85
CA LEU A 55 16.64 15.19 -14.68
C LEU A 55 16.80 16.51 -15.46
N ARG A 56 17.91 17.24 -15.22
CA ARG A 56 18.08 18.56 -15.81
C ARG A 56 18.54 18.54 -17.27
N GLN A 57 19.51 17.70 -17.62
CA GLN A 57 20.08 17.68 -18.96
C GLN A 57 19.25 16.83 -19.93
N ASP A 58 18.98 15.56 -19.60
CA ASP A 58 18.32 14.64 -20.55
C ASP A 58 16.82 14.95 -20.66
N TRP A 59 16.10 15.13 -19.54
CA TRP A 59 14.68 15.42 -19.51
C TRP A 59 14.33 16.91 -19.58
N ARG A 60 15.35 17.79 -19.52
CA ARG A 60 15.19 19.25 -19.57
C ARG A 60 14.23 19.80 -18.51
N PHE A 61 14.23 19.19 -17.34
CA PHE A 61 13.41 19.63 -16.23
C PHE A 61 13.81 21.04 -15.77
N ASN A 62 12.85 21.92 -15.67
CA ASN A 62 13.06 23.30 -15.26
C ASN A 62 12.21 23.72 -14.04
N GLY A 63 11.57 22.76 -13.37
CA GLY A 63 10.89 22.95 -12.10
C GLY A 63 11.88 22.93 -10.92
N TYR A 64 11.39 22.79 -9.69
CA TYR A 64 12.22 22.69 -8.51
C TYR A 64 12.31 21.25 -7.98
N VAL A 65 13.42 20.94 -7.34
CA VAL A 65 13.68 19.68 -6.65
C VAL A 65 13.54 19.90 -5.15
N VAL A 66 12.68 19.15 -4.49
CA VAL A 66 12.52 19.16 -3.02
C VAL A 66 13.07 17.87 -2.43
N SER A 67 13.61 17.92 -1.21
CA SER A 67 13.93 16.68 -0.49
C SER A 67 12.68 16.04 0.06
N ASP A 68 12.74 14.74 0.35
CA ASP A 68 11.85 14.16 1.35
C ASP A 68 12.15 14.76 2.73
N CYS A 69 11.18 14.68 3.66
CA CYS A 69 11.25 15.37 4.94
C CYS A 69 12.44 14.88 5.79
N GLY A 70 13.34 15.81 6.16
CA GLY A 70 14.58 15.47 6.85
C GLY A 70 15.66 14.81 5.98
N GLY A 71 15.43 14.61 4.67
CA GLY A 71 16.39 13.94 3.78
C GLY A 71 17.82 14.45 3.85
N PRO A 72 18.09 15.77 3.88
CA PRO A 72 19.45 16.31 4.06
C PRO A 72 20.07 16.00 5.42
N VAL A 73 19.29 15.91 6.51
CA VAL A 73 19.77 15.50 7.84
C VAL A 73 20.25 14.04 7.81
N PHE A 74 19.57 13.19 7.06
CA PHE A 74 19.90 11.76 6.96
C PHE A 74 21.26 11.50 6.27
N LEU A 75 21.79 12.47 5.56
CA LEU A 75 23.17 12.40 5.07
C LEU A 75 24.20 12.30 6.20
N VAL A 76 23.88 12.91 7.37
CA VAL A 76 24.72 12.86 8.57
C VAL A 76 24.32 11.67 9.47
N THR A 77 23.04 11.53 9.77
CA THR A 77 22.55 10.64 10.83
C THR A 77 22.41 9.18 10.40
N HIS A 78 21.94 8.91 9.18
CA HIS A 78 21.65 7.55 8.67
C HIS A 78 22.71 7.09 7.68
N HIS A 79 22.87 7.79 6.56
CA HIS A 79 23.87 7.42 5.56
C HIS A 79 25.33 7.59 6.04
N LYS A 80 25.54 8.48 7.04
CA LYS A 80 26.90 8.84 7.53
C LYS A 80 27.84 9.22 6.38
N TYR A 81 27.25 9.79 5.34
CA TYR A 81 27.93 10.18 4.10
C TYR A 81 28.79 11.43 4.30
N VAL A 82 28.31 12.33 5.15
CA VAL A 82 29.01 13.56 5.58
C VAL A 82 29.00 13.66 7.10
N LYS A 83 29.86 14.54 7.65
CA LYS A 83 30.04 14.65 9.10
C LYS A 83 29.26 15.79 9.75
N THR A 84 28.90 16.82 8.99
CA THR A 84 28.25 18.04 9.52
C THR A 84 27.08 18.45 8.65
N LEU A 85 26.14 19.19 9.23
CA LEU A 85 24.97 19.73 8.52
C LEU A 85 25.36 20.80 7.50
N GLU A 86 26.44 21.58 7.76
CA GLU A 86 26.96 22.55 6.79
C GLU A 86 27.45 21.84 5.52
N THR A 87 28.15 20.72 5.68
CA THR A 87 28.61 19.92 4.54
C THR A 87 27.40 19.31 3.80
N ALA A 88 26.39 18.82 4.54
CA ALA A 88 25.15 18.32 3.95
C ALA A 88 24.44 19.41 3.14
N ALA A 89 24.28 20.62 3.69
CA ALA A 89 23.68 21.75 3.01
C ALA A 89 24.40 22.11 1.71
N ALA A 90 25.72 22.29 1.80
CA ALA A 90 26.54 22.68 0.64
C ALA A 90 26.50 21.65 -0.48
N LEU A 91 26.61 20.36 -0.16
CA LEU A 91 26.59 19.31 -1.17
C LEU A 91 25.19 19.12 -1.76
N SER A 92 24.12 19.27 -0.98
CA SER A 92 22.73 19.17 -1.47
C SER A 92 22.42 20.28 -2.49
N ILE A 93 22.76 21.54 -2.18
CA ILE A 93 22.64 22.66 -3.14
C ILE A 93 23.45 22.37 -4.41
N LYS A 94 24.72 21.95 -4.25
CA LYS A 94 25.59 21.63 -5.38
C LYS A 94 25.08 20.45 -6.21
N ALA A 95 24.40 19.50 -5.60
CA ALA A 95 23.78 18.38 -6.32
C ALA A 95 22.53 18.78 -7.11
N GLY A 96 21.91 19.91 -6.78
CA GLY A 96 20.72 20.43 -7.47
C GLY A 96 19.43 20.28 -6.68
N LEU A 97 19.51 20.08 -5.36
CA LEU A 97 18.38 20.20 -4.45
C LEU A 97 18.04 21.67 -4.23
N ASP A 98 16.83 22.09 -4.61
CA ASP A 98 16.41 23.48 -4.56
C ASP A 98 15.68 23.85 -3.25
N LEU A 99 15.00 22.87 -2.62
CA LEU A 99 14.18 23.09 -1.43
C LEU A 99 14.33 21.90 -0.48
N GLU A 100 14.49 22.19 0.80
CA GLU A 100 14.39 21.19 1.87
C GLU A 100 12.96 21.08 2.37
N CYS A 101 12.49 19.85 2.60
CA CYS A 101 11.32 19.56 3.43
C CYS A 101 11.82 19.35 4.86
N GLY A 102 11.58 20.33 5.74
CA GLY A 102 12.15 20.47 7.07
C GLY A 102 12.82 21.82 7.22
N ASP A 103 13.30 22.14 8.41
CA ASP A 103 13.88 23.44 8.73
C ASP A 103 15.31 23.33 9.30
N GLU A 104 15.98 22.19 9.08
CA GLU A 104 17.20 21.89 9.84
C GLU A 104 18.48 22.20 9.08
N VAL A 105 18.51 22.02 7.76
CA VAL A 105 19.76 22.08 6.97
C VAL A 105 19.83 23.34 6.11
N TYR A 106 18.72 23.78 5.51
CA TYR A 106 18.70 24.99 4.67
C TYR A 106 18.46 26.31 5.44
N MET A 107 18.56 26.25 6.75
CA MET A 107 18.51 27.43 7.65
C MET A 107 19.93 27.84 8.09
N GLU A 108 20.22 27.72 9.38
CA GLU A 108 21.53 28.11 9.93
C GLU A 108 22.71 27.33 9.34
N PRO A 109 22.65 26.01 9.14
CA PRO A 109 23.78 25.28 8.53
C PRO A 109 24.13 25.75 7.12
N LEU A 110 23.15 26.08 6.26
CA LEU A 110 23.42 26.62 4.93
C LEU A 110 24.08 28.00 5.01
N LEU A 111 23.62 28.89 5.92
CA LEU A 111 24.24 30.20 6.14
C LEU A 111 25.69 30.03 6.60
N ASN A 112 25.96 29.07 7.47
CA ASN A 112 27.31 28.77 7.94
C ASN A 112 28.18 28.18 6.83
N ALA A 113 27.63 27.30 6.01
CA ALA A 113 28.32 26.78 4.82
C ALA A 113 28.71 27.91 3.84
N TYR A 114 27.81 28.88 3.62
CA TYR A 114 28.10 30.06 2.80
C TYR A 114 29.22 30.89 3.40
N LYS A 115 29.19 31.22 4.70
CA LYS A 115 30.24 31.95 5.40
C LYS A 115 31.59 31.24 5.36
N GLN A 116 31.60 29.91 5.27
CA GLN A 116 32.80 29.08 5.13
C GLN A 116 33.24 28.89 3.68
N TYR A 117 32.59 29.55 2.72
CA TYR A 117 32.85 29.40 1.28
C TYR A 117 32.68 28.00 0.74
N MET A 118 31.83 27.17 1.41
CA MET A 118 31.50 25.81 0.94
C MET A 118 30.47 25.83 -0.20
N VAL A 119 29.68 26.88 -0.30
CA VAL A 119 28.68 27.10 -1.36
C VAL A 119 28.76 28.59 -1.78
N SER A 120 28.55 28.85 -3.05
CA SER A 120 28.52 30.20 -3.62
C SER A 120 27.11 30.79 -3.60
N GLU A 121 27.04 32.14 -3.63
CA GLU A 121 25.77 32.87 -3.77
C GLU A 121 25.03 32.45 -5.06
N ALA A 122 25.75 32.28 -6.17
CA ALA A 122 25.14 31.85 -7.45
C ALA A 122 24.49 30.45 -7.39
N GLU A 123 25.02 29.52 -6.58
CA GLU A 123 24.41 28.20 -6.37
C GLU A 123 23.12 28.31 -5.53
N ILE A 124 23.13 29.18 -4.50
CA ILE A 124 21.93 29.48 -3.69
C ILE A 124 20.87 30.18 -4.54
N ASP A 125 21.26 31.19 -5.32
CA ASP A 125 20.38 31.94 -6.22
C ASP A 125 19.72 31.00 -7.25
N SER A 126 20.46 30.03 -7.78
CA SER A 126 19.92 29.03 -8.70
C SER A 126 18.81 28.19 -8.06
N ALA A 127 19.01 27.73 -6.83
CA ALA A 127 18.00 26.97 -6.08
C ALA A 127 16.76 27.84 -5.78
N ALA A 128 16.99 29.04 -5.25
CA ALA A 128 15.93 30.01 -4.96
C ALA A 128 15.13 30.38 -6.22
N TYR A 129 15.80 30.54 -7.37
CA TYR A 129 15.15 30.85 -8.64
C TYR A 129 14.11 29.79 -9.04
N HIS A 130 14.43 28.50 -8.93
CA HIS A 130 13.50 27.45 -9.30
C HIS A 130 12.23 27.47 -8.42
N VAL A 131 12.41 27.66 -7.11
CA VAL A 131 11.30 27.73 -6.14
C VAL A 131 10.47 29.00 -6.36
N LEU A 132 11.11 30.17 -6.43
CA LEU A 132 10.41 31.44 -6.63
C LEU A 132 9.67 31.48 -7.96
N ARG A 133 10.27 30.95 -9.02
CA ARG A 133 9.62 30.82 -10.31
C ARG A 133 8.34 29.99 -10.25
N ALA A 134 8.33 28.88 -9.51
CA ALA A 134 7.13 28.08 -9.31
C ALA A 134 6.06 28.88 -8.55
N ARG A 135 6.43 29.59 -7.50
CA ARG A 135 5.54 30.46 -6.73
C ARG A 135 4.96 31.59 -7.58
N MET A 136 5.77 32.21 -8.44
CA MET A 136 5.29 33.23 -9.39
C MET A 136 4.28 32.65 -10.40
N LYS A 137 4.55 31.47 -10.95
CA LYS A 137 3.60 30.80 -11.87
C LYS A 137 2.27 30.45 -11.20
N LEU A 138 2.28 30.18 -9.90
CA LEU A 138 1.08 29.95 -9.11
C LEU A 138 0.35 31.24 -8.71
N GLY A 139 0.89 32.42 -9.05
CA GLY A 139 0.30 33.70 -8.69
C GLY A 139 0.37 34.02 -7.19
N LEU A 140 1.32 33.43 -6.44
CA LEU A 140 1.40 33.65 -4.99
C LEU A 140 1.89 35.05 -4.58
N PHE A 141 2.42 35.82 -5.55
CA PHE A 141 2.83 37.21 -5.36
C PHE A 141 1.84 38.22 -5.96
N ASP A 142 0.80 37.74 -6.64
CA ASP A 142 -0.25 38.56 -7.23
C ASP A 142 -1.35 38.88 -6.20
N ASP A 143 -2.25 39.82 -6.56
CA ASP A 143 -3.45 40.04 -5.77
C ASP A 143 -4.25 38.72 -5.66
N PRO A 144 -4.51 38.22 -4.43
CA PRO A 144 -5.25 36.98 -4.21
C PRO A 144 -6.60 36.90 -4.93
N ASN A 145 -7.23 38.05 -5.22
CA ASN A 145 -8.49 38.12 -5.97
C ASN A 145 -8.33 37.73 -7.46
N LEU A 146 -7.13 37.79 -8.00
CA LEU A 146 -6.83 37.37 -9.39
C LEU A 146 -6.71 35.85 -9.51
N ASN A 147 -6.40 35.16 -8.43
CA ASN A 147 -6.30 33.71 -8.44
C ASN A 147 -7.70 33.06 -8.42
N PRO A 148 -8.12 32.38 -9.49
CA PRO A 148 -9.46 31.77 -9.56
C PRO A 148 -9.70 30.70 -8.52
N TYR A 149 -8.65 30.03 -8.06
CA TYR A 149 -8.74 28.95 -7.05
C TYR A 149 -9.10 29.48 -5.66
N ASN A 150 -8.75 30.72 -5.32
CA ASN A 150 -9.13 31.35 -4.04
C ASN A 150 -10.65 31.56 -3.89
N LYS A 151 -11.40 31.44 -4.99
CA LYS A 151 -12.86 31.54 -5.00
C LYS A 151 -13.58 30.20 -4.79
N ILE A 152 -12.83 29.10 -4.72
CA ILE A 152 -13.40 27.78 -4.50
C ILE A 152 -13.76 27.65 -3.02
N SER A 153 -15.05 27.45 -2.74
CA SER A 153 -15.52 27.26 -1.37
C SER A 153 -15.03 25.93 -0.81
N PRO A 154 -14.64 25.87 0.49
CA PRO A 154 -14.38 24.61 1.18
C PRO A 154 -15.54 23.61 1.12
N SER A 155 -16.79 24.06 0.91
CA SER A 155 -17.97 23.21 0.77
C SER A 155 -17.94 22.27 -0.46
N VAL A 156 -16.99 22.44 -1.38
CA VAL A 156 -16.83 21.50 -2.49
C VAL A 156 -16.15 20.20 -2.05
N VAL A 157 -15.40 20.22 -0.94
CA VAL A 157 -14.74 19.03 -0.39
C VAL A 157 -15.80 18.04 0.07
N GLY A 158 -15.75 16.81 -0.43
CA GLY A 158 -16.74 15.77 -0.12
C GLY A 158 -18.15 16.04 -0.65
N CYS A 159 -18.32 16.95 -1.62
CA CYS A 159 -19.63 17.16 -2.25
C CYS A 159 -20.10 15.90 -3.01
N GLU A 160 -21.39 15.82 -3.32
CA GLU A 160 -22.02 14.66 -3.98
C GLU A 160 -21.26 14.23 -5.25
N LYS A 161 -20.77 15.18 -6.06
CA LYS A 161 -19.98 14.87 -7.24
C LYS A 161 -18.65 14.16 -6.91
N HIS A 162 -18.01 14.51 -5.78
CA HIS A 162 -16.80 13.85 -5.33
C HIS A 162 -17.10 12.44 -4.80
N SER A 163 -18.21 12.27 -4.07
CA SER A 163 -18.64 10.95 -3.60
C SER A 163 -19.00 10.00 -4.75
N GLN A 164 -19.66 10.53 -5.79
CA GLN A 164 -19.93 9.75 -7.00
C GLN A 164 -18.64 9.37 -7.74
N LEU A 165 -17.66 10.26 -7.80
CA LEU A 165 -16.36 9.96 -8.40
C LEU A 165 -15.59 8.91 -7.59
N ALA A 166 -15.64 8.99 -6.24
CA ALA A 166 -15.04 8.00 -5.35
C ALA A 166 -15.68 6.61 -5.54
N LEU A 167 -17.01 6.55 -5.67
CA LEU A 167 -17.73 5.31 -5.96
C LEU A 167 -17.32 4.73 -7.33
N GLU A 168 -17.24 5.56 -8.36
CA GLU A 168 -16.85 5.11 -9.69
C GLU A 168 -15.40 4.62 -9.71
N ALA A 169 -14.48 5.30 -9.03
CA ALA A 169 -13.10 4.85 -8.88
C ALA A 169 -13.03 3.47 -8.18
N ALA A 170 -13.79 3.29 -7.10
CA ALA A 170 -13.89 2.02 -6.40
C ALA A 170 -14.42 0.89 -7.30
N ARG A 171 -15.52 1.14 -8.04
CA ARG A 171 -16.08 0.19 -9.01
C ARG A 171 -15.07 -0.25 -10.05
N GLN A 172 -14.34 0.72 -10.62
CA GLN A 172 -13.39 0.47 -11.71
C GLN A 172 -12.12 -0.23 -11.24
N SER A 173 -11.74 -0.10 -9.98
CA SER A 173 -10.54 -0.72 -9.42
C SER A 173 -10.73 -2.17 -9.00
N ILE A 174 -11.94 -2.59 -8.62
CA ILE A 174 -12.21 -3.95 -8.14
C ILE A 174 -11.88 -4.99 -9.20
N VAL A 175 -11.11 -6.01 -8.82
CA VAL A 175 -10.66 -7.09 -9.69
C VAL A 175 -11.34 -8.40 -9.31
N LEU A 176 -12.07 -9.02 -10.22
CA LEU A 176 -12.55 -10.38 -10.06
C LEU A 176 -11.42 -11.35 -10.40
N LEU A 177 -10.80 -11.96 -9.39
CA LEU A 177 -9.66 -12.87 -9.59
C LEU A 177 -10.09 -14.26 -10.04
N LYS A 178 -11.17 -14.78 -9.46
CA LYS A 178 -11.70 -16.13 -9.73
C LYS A 178 -13.21 -16.17 -9.65
N ASN A 179 -13.85 -16.94 -10.52
CA ASN A 179 -15.31 -17.13 -10.52
C ASN A 179 -15.70 -18.49 -11.09
N ASN A 180 -15.39 -19.54 -10.35
CA ASN A 180 -15.71 -20.91 -10.75
C ASN A 180 -17.22 -21.18 -10.61
N LYS A 181 -17.74 -21.99 -11.51
CA LYS A 181 -19.15 -22.37 -11.56
C LYS A 181 -20.12 -21.18 -11.67
N LYS A 182 -19.61 -19.99 -12.03
CA LYS A 182 -20.37 -18.72 -12.09
C LYS A 182 -21.09 -18.43 -10.77
N MET A 183 -20.36 -18.55 -9.66
CA MET A 183 -20.88 -18.27 -8.33
C MET A 183 -21.28 -16.79 -8.19
N LEU A 184 -20.53 -15.90 -8.82
CA LEU A 184 -20.88 -14.49 -8.98
C LEU A 184 -21.40 -14.20 -10.40
N PRO A 185 -22.32 -13.22 -10.58
CA PRO A 185 -22.97 -12.46 -9.52
C PRO A 185 -23.96 -13.29 -8.71
N LEU A 186 -24.15 -12.93 -7.44
CA LEU A 186 -25.11 -13.53 -6.54
C LEU A 186 -26.55 -13.28 -7.01
N ASN A 187 -27.39 -14.31 -6.91
CA ASN A 187 -28.82 -14.16 -7.17
C ASN A 187 -29.59 -13.99 -5.85
N PRO A 188 -30.08 -12.77 -5.53
CA PRO A 188 -30.80 -12.51 -4.28
C PRO A 188 -32.02 -13.41 -4.05
N GLN A 189 -32.66 -13.89 -5.12
CA GLN A 189 -33.84 -14.75 -5.01
C GLN A 189 -33.52 -16.19 -4.53
N LYS A 190 -32.26 -16.59 -4.57
CA LYS A 190 -31.78 -17.90 -4.16
C LYS A 190 -31.09 -17.98 -2.82
N ILE A 191 -30.91 -16.82 -2.17
CA ILE A 191 -30.15 -16.69 -0.93
C ILE A 191 -31.06 -16.05 0.11
N LYS A 192 -31.20 -16.68 1.28
CA LYS A 192 -32.02 -16.18 2.39
C LYS A 192 -31.16 -15.57 3.51
N SER A 193 -29.92 -16.04 3.65
CA SER A 193 -29.03 -15.62 4.71
C SER A 193 -27.56 -15.60 4.27
N ILE A 194 -26.82 -14.60 4.73
CA ILE A 194 -25.41 -14.41 4.43
C ILE A 194 -24.64 -14.21 5.74
N ALA A 195 -23.61 -15.03 5.94
CA ALA A 195 -22.60 -14.79 6.95
C ALA A 195 -21.52 -13.87 6.38
N VAL A 196 -21.35 -12.66 6.92
CA VAL A 196 -20.22 -11.78 6.62
C VAL A 196 -19.22 -11.91 7.77
N VAL A 197 -18.00 -12.35 7.47
CA VAL A 197 -16.98 -12.62 8.49
C VAL A 197 -15.67 -11.94 8.16
N GLY A 198 -14.93 -11.54 9.19
CA GLY A 198 -13.64 -10.88 9.06
C GLY A 198 -13.63 -9.43 9.54
N ILE A 199 -12.51 -9.01 10.13
CA ILE A 199 -12.36 -7.66 10.68
C ILE A 199 -12.49 -6.58 9.61
N ASN A 200 -11.95 -6.82 8.43
CA ASN A 200 -12.01 -5.88 7.30
C ASN A 200 -13.42 -5.72 6.72
N ALA A 201 -14.39 -6.53 7.13
CA ALA A 201 -15.77 -6.38 6.68
C ALA A 201 -16.46 -5.17 7.30
N GLY A 202 -16.21 -4.91 8.59
CA GLY A 202 -16.81 -3.80 9.34
C GLY A 202 -15.99 -2.51 9.30
N ASN A 203 -14.73 -2.58 8.87
CA ASN A 203 -13.81 -1.45 8.83
C ASN A 203 -13.62 -0.95 7.39
N CYS A 204 -13.40 0.36 7.25
CA CYS A 204 -12.96 0.95 6.00
C CYS A 204 -11.46 1.20 6.08
N GLU A 205 -10.67 0.41 5.35
CA GLU A 205 -9.22 0.60 5.28
C GLU A 205 -8.87 1.57 4.15
N PHE A 206 -8.12 2.62 4.47
CA PHE A 206 -7.73 3.66 3.51
C PHE A 206 -6.26 3.60 3.13
N GLY A 207 -5.46 2.86 3.87
CA GLY A 207 -4.01 2.86 3.76
C GLY A 207 -3.36 4.02 4.49
N ASP A 208 -2.05 4.10 4.34
CA ASP A 208 -1.24 5.14 4.97
C ASP A 208 -1.39 6.48 4.24
N TYR A 209 -1.17 7.61 4.94
CA TYR A 209 -1.30 8.98 4.41
C TYR A 209 -2.67 9.35 3.81
N SER A 210 -3.69 8.55 3.99
CA SER A 210 -5.03 8.90 3.52
C SER A 210 -5.63 10.00 4.38
N GLY A 211 -6.23 11.00 3.74
CA GLY A 211 -7.02 12.00 4.45
C GLY A 211 -8.29 11.41 5.07
N THR A 212 -8.83 12.07 6.09
CA THR A 212 -10.12 11.70 6.67
C THR A 212 -11.25 12.07 5.71
N PRO A 213 -12.10 11.13 5.29
CA PRO A 213 -13.27 11.44 4.46
C PRO A 213 -14.22 12.44 5.14
N MET A 214 -14.76 13.37 4.38
CA MET A 214 -15.79 14.30 4.88
C MET A 214 -17.12 13.59 5.08
N ASN A 215 -17.42 12.57 4.29
CA ASN A 215 -18.64 11.78 4.40
C ASN A 215 -18.34 10.51 5.19
N GLN A 216 -19.39 9.96 5.85
CA GLN A 216 -19.27 8.70 6.55
C GLN A 216 -18.89 7.57 5.58
N PRO A 217 -17.74 6.92 5.74
CA PRO A 217 -17.36 5.80 4.90
C PRO A 217 -18.32 4.63 5.04
N VAL A 218 -18.51 3.90 3.95
CA VAL A 218 -19.38 2.72 3.92
C VAL A 218 -18.53 1.45 3.90
N SER A 219 -18.55 0.68 4.98
CA SER A 219 -17.86 -0.60 5.07
C SER A 219 -18.47 -1.65 4.14
N ILE A 220 -17.74 -2.73 3.85
CA ILE A 220 -18.23 -3.84 3.02
C ILE A 220 -19.49 -4.46 3.65
N LEU A 221 -19.51 -4.63 4.97
CA LEU A 221 -20.70 -5.10 5.71
C LEU A 221 -21.91 -4.19 5.50
N GLU A 222 -21.72 -2.88 5.66
CA GLU A 222 -22.81 -1.91 5.48
C GLU A 222 -23.28 -1.83 4.04
N GLY A 223 -22.35 -1.90 3.07
CA GLY A 223 -22.69 -1.96 1.65
C GLY A 223 -23.54 -3.18 1.31
N ILE A 224 -23.17 -4.36 1.81
CA ILE A 224 -23.98 -5.58 1.64
C ILE A 224 -25.35 -5.43 2.30
N LYS A 225 -25.41 -5.00 3.57
CA LYS A 225 -26.68 -4.78 4.27
C LYS A 225 -27.59 -3.80 3.54
N LYS A 226 -27.04 -2.67 3.09
CA LYS A 226 -27.79 -1.65 2.34
C LYS A 226 -28.31 -2.21 1.01
N ARG A 227 -27.51 -3.05 0.32
CA ARG A 227 -27.90 -3.61 -0.97
C ARG A 227 -29.02 -4.65 -0.85
N VAL A 228 -29.01 -5.48 0.18
CA VAL A 228 -29.99 -6.58 0.33
C VAL A 228 -31.22 -6.15 1.12
N GLY A 229 -31.14 -5.09 1.93
CA GLY A 229 -32.25 -4.64 2.79
C GLY A 229 -32.75 -5.77 3.68
N ASP A 230 -34.08 -5.84 3.88
CA ASP A 230 -34.74 -6.88 4.68
C ASP A 230 -34.99 -8.19 3.89
N GLN A 231 -34.54 -8.28 2.64
CA GLN A 231 -34.79 -9.45 1.80
C GLN A 231 -33.89 -10.63 2.14
N ILE A 232 -32.70 -10.37 2.67
CA ILE A 232 -31.72 -11.39 3.03
C ILE A 232 -31.21 -11.06 4.43
N GLU A 233 -31.23 -12.05 5.32
CA GLU A 233 -30.65 -11.91 6.65
C GLU A 233 -29.11 -11.84 6.55
N VAL A 234 -28.49 -10.79 7.11
CA VAL A 234 -27.04 -10.63 7.15
C VAL A 234 -26.55 -10.74 8.58
N MET A 235 -25.90 -11.85 8.88
CA MET A 235 -25.23 -12.09 10.15
C MET A 235 -23.77 -11.71 10.04
N TYR A 236 -23.18 -11.11 11.10
CA TYR A 236 -21.81 -10.62 11.11
C TYR A 236 -21.02 -11.12 12.31
N SER A 237 -19.79 -11.52 12.04
CA SER A 237 -18.78 -11.72 13.06
C SER A 237 -17.48 -11.04 12.62
N PRO A 238 -16.92 -10.10 13.38
CA PRO A 238 -15.66 -9.45 13.05
C PRO A 238 -14.50 -10.45 13.03
N TRP A 239 -14.71 -11.64 13.63
CA TRP A 239 -13.65 -12.59 13.86
C TRP A 239 -12.33 -11.85 14.16
N VAL A 240 -12.14 -11.54 15.39
CA VAL A 240 -10.86 -11.06 15.89
C VAL A 240 -10.05 -12.30 16.20
N SER A 241 -9.20 -12.74 15.30
CA SER A 241 -8.16 -13.65 15.71
C SER A 241 -7.18 -12.85 16.54
N SER A 242 -6.74 -13.47 17.61
CA SER A 242 -5.43 -13.17 18.14
C SER A 242 -4.40 -13.70 17.11
N ALA A 243 -4.23 -12.99 15.98
CA ALA A 243 -3.35 -13.38 14.87
C ALA A 243 -1.91 -13.64 15.28
N SER A 244 -1.55 -13.12 16.42
CA SER A 244 -0.29 -13.37 17.11
C SER A 244 -0.45 -14.36 18.26
N GLY A 245 -1.64 -14.88 18.54
CA GLY A 245 -1.94 -15.51 19.83
C GLY A 245 -1.94 -14.51 20.99
N TYR A 246 -1.79 -13.20 20.68
CA TYR A 246 -1.85 -12.13 21.67
C TYR A 246 -3.23 -11.55 21.74
N GLU A 247 -3.81 -11.49 22.92
CA GLU A 247 -5.06 -10.80 23.23
C GLU A 247 -4.77 -9.60 24.14
N MET A 248 -5.54 -8.54 24.00
CA MET A 248 -5.42 -7.39 24.90
C MET A 248 -5.81 -7.82 26.31
N ILE A 249 -4.99 -7.46 27.30
CA ILE A 249 -5.31 -7.74 28.70
C ILE A 249 -6.44 -6.81 29.12
N THR A 250 -7.62 -7.38 29.33
CA THR A 250 -8.84 -6.61 29.63
C THR A 250 -9.02 -6.38 31.13
N LYS A 251 -9.98 -5.53 31.51
CA LYS A 251 -10.43 -5.28 32.89
C LYS A 251 -10.64 -6.55 33.71
N ALA A 252 -11.08 -7.65 33.09
CA ALA A 252 -11.31 -8.92 33.79
C ALA A 252 -10.05 -9.47 34.52
N HIS A 253 -8.87 -9.07 34.07
CA HIS A 253 -7.58 -9.46 34.62
C HIS A 253 -6.98 -8.41 35.57
N PHE A 254 -7.62 -7.26 35.72
CA PHE A 254 -7.26 -6.17 36.62
C PHE A 254 -8.45 -5.87 37.55
N PRO A 255 -8.67 -6.68 38.61
CA PRO A 255 -9.91 -6.63 39.40
C PRO A 255 -10.19 -5.28 40.06
N ASN A 256 -9.16 -4.48 40.30
CA ASN A 256 -9.27 -3.14 40.88
C ASN A 256 -8.98 -2.04 39.84
N GLY A 257 -8.85 -2.38 38.55
CA GLY A 257 -8.29 -1.51 37.52
C GLY A 257 -6.79 -1.23 37.71
N LEU A 258 -6.29 -0.31 36.92
CA LEU A 258 -4.91 0.15 36.98
C LEU A 258 -4.87 1.60 37.46
N ASN A 259 -4.10 1.90 38.51
CA ASN A 259 -3.79 3.27 38.86
C ASN A 259 -2.88 3.84 37.76
N ALA A 260 -3.38 4.81 37.02
CA ALA A 260 -2.66 5.46 35.93
C ALA A 260 -2.25 6.87 36.35
N GLU A 261 -0.96 7.14 36.29
CA GLU A 261 -0.29 8.42 36.58
C GLU A 261 0.16 9.05 35.26
N TYR A 262 -0.41 10.19 34.91
CA TYR A 262 -0.14 10.91 33.67
C TYR A 262 0.71 12.15 33.94
N TYR A 263 1.87 12.24 33.32
CA TYR A 263 2.83 13.32 33.45
C TYR A 263 2.92 14.15 32.15
N ASP A 264 3.13 15.46 32.28
CA ASP A 264 3.32 16.41 31.17
C ASP A 264 4.80 16.54 30.75
N ASN A 265 5.54 15.47 30.86
CA ASN A 265 6.95 15.32 30.46
C ASN A 265 7.27 13.84 30.22
N LYS A 266 8.40 13.56 29.56
CA LYS A 266 8.82 12.19 29.23
C LYS A 266 9.54 11.42 30.34
N ASP A 267 9.81 12.05 31.48
CA ASP A 267 10.72 11.54 32.51
C ASP A 267 9.98 10.96 33.73
N LEU A 268 8.65 10.87 33.72
CA LEU A 268 7.79 10.47 34.85
C LEU A 268 8.05 11.35 36.09
N ALA A 269 8.32 12.64 35.90
CA ALA A 269 8.74 13.57 36.95
C ALA A 269 7.63 14.54 37.36
N GLY A 270 7.66 15.02 38.61
CA GLY A 270 6.70 15.98 39.12
C GLY A 270 5.42 15.35 39.65
N THR A 271 4.33 16.12 39.71
CA THR A 271 3.03 15.68 40.25
C THR A 271 2.13 15.22 39.11
N PRO A 272 1.78 13.92 39.02
CA PRO A 272 0.92 13.39 37.97
C PRO A 272 -0.54 13.76 38.17
N LYS A 273 -1.31 13.78 37.09
CA LYS A 273 -2.75 13.58 37.14
C LYS A 273 -3.03 12.08 37.27
N THR A 274 -3.97 11.68 38.11
CA THR A 274 -4.24 10.26 38.34
C THR A 274 -5.69 9.89 38.02
N ARG A 275 -5.89 8.69 37.48
CA ARG A 275 -7.20 8.05 37.31
C ARG A 275 -7.06 6.53 37.37
N ILE A 276 -8.18 5.84 37.39
CA ILE A 276 -8.21 4.37 37.25
C ILE A 276 -8.53 4.03 35.79
N ASP A 277 -7.61 3.34 35.15
CA ASP A 277 -7.81 2.80 33.78
C ASP A 277 -8.21 1.32 33.86
N ASP A 278 -9.12 0.90 32.99
CA ASP A 278 -9.61 -0.48 32.95
C ASP A 278 -8.57 -1.45 32.35
N ASN A 279 -7.71 -0.96 31.47
CA ASN A 279 -6.63 -1.70 30.81
C ASN A 279 -5.59 -0.70 30.26
N ILE A 280 -4.51 -1.22 29.67
CA ILE A 280 -3.54 -0.40 28.94
C ILE A 280 -3.89 -0.45 27.45
N ASN A 281 -4.64 0.53 27.00
CA ASN A 281 -5.05 0.75 25.61
C ASN A 281 -5.10 2.27 25.36
N PHE A 282 -3.93 2.87 25.27
CA PHE A 282 -3.78 4.31 25.07
C PHE A 282 -3.47 4.60 23.60
N GLU A 283 -4.34 5.36 22.94
CA GLU A 283 -4.21 5.76 21.54
C GLU A 283 -5.06 7.03 21.31
N PRO A 284 -4.60 8.20 21.78
CA PRO A 284 -5.42 9.42 21.84
C PRO A 284 -5.86 9.93 20.48
N ALA A 285 -5.09 9.67 19.40
CA ALA A 285 -5.48 10.07 18.05
C ALA A 285 -6.74 9.39 17.53
N ASN A 286 -7.06 8.19 18.07
CA ASN A 286 -8.23 7.40 17.67
C ASN A 286 -9.37 7.45 18.70
N GLN A 287 -9.28 8.34 19.68
CA GLN A 287 -10.28 8.53 20.74
C GLN A 287 -10.83 9.95 20.70
N ALA A 288 -12.01 10.17 21.30
CA ALA A 288 -12.53 11.51 21.48
C ALA A 288 -11.56 12.36 22.32
N PRO A 289 -11.39 13.66 22.02
CA PRO A 289 -10.49 14.53 22.79
C PRO A 289 -10.79 14.44 24.28
N ASP A 290 -9.80 14.04 25.08
CA ASP A 290 -9.89 13.95 26.53
C ASP A 290 -9.07 15.10 27.16
N PRO A 291 -9.73 16.10 27.76
CA PRO A 291 -9.02 17.24 28.38
C PRO A 291 -8.20 16.85 29.61
N PHE A 292 -8.37 15.63 30.12
CA PHE A 292 -7.55 15.07 31.18
C PHE A 292 -6.13 14.73 30.73
N LEU A 293 -5.97 14.34 29.46
CA LEU A 293 -4.68 13.87 28.92
C LEU A 293 -3.71 15.05 28.74
N PRO A 294 -2.43 14.90 29.14
CA PRO A 294 -1.40 15.84 28.81
C PRO A 294 -1.13 15.85 27.30
N LYS A 295 -0.58 16.95 26.81
CA LYS A 295 -0.05 17.01 25.44
C LYS A 295 1.35 16.41 25.40
N SER A 296 1.76 15.92 24.23
CA SER A 296 3.15 15.51 24.02
C SER A 296 4.14 16.70 24.20
N PRO A 297 5.32 16.49 24.83
CA PRO A 297 5.77 15.21 25.37
C PRO A 297 5.05 14.80 26.65
N LEU A 298 4.79 13.52 26.80
CA LEU A 298 4.09 12.98 27.95
C LEU A 298 4.70 11.63 28.41
N SER A 299 4.39 11.25 29.64
CA SER A 299 4.66 9.88 30.11
C SER A 299 3.53 9.37 31.00
N ILE A 300 3.39 8.06 31.04
CA ILE A 300 2.32 7.40 31.81
C ILE A 300 2.92 6.22 32.58
N ARG A 301 2.52 6.09 33.85
CA ARG A 301 2.79 4.89 34.63
C ARG A 301 1.47 4.26 35.06
N TRP A 302 1.25 3.02 34.65
CA TRP A 302 0.15 2.18 35.12
C TRP A 302 0.66 1.21 36.18
N SER A 303 -0.10 1.03 37.26
CA SER A 303 0.20 0.07 38.31
C SER A 303 -1.05 -0.64 38.82
N GLY A 304 -0.97 -1.96 39.04
CA GLY A 304 -2.10 -2.73 39.52
C GLY A 304 -1.81 -4.21 39.69
N ASP A 305 -2.84 -4.97 40.11
CA ASP A 305 -2.75 -6.43 40.27
C ASP A 305 -3.21 -7.11 38.97
N LEU A 306 -2.29 -7.80 38.29
CA LEU A 306 -2.59 -8.72 37.19
C LEU A 306 -2.97 -10.09 37.75
N VAL A 307 -4.15 -10.60 37.39
CA VAL A 307 -4.67 -11.89 37.89
C VAL A 307 -4.97 -12.81 36.69
N PRO A 308 -4.13 -13.82 36.45
CA PRO A 308 -4.37 -14.78 35.38
C PRO A 308 -5.53 -15.72 35.69
N THR A 309 -6.30 -16.11 34.69
CA THR A 309 -7.42 -17.05 34.81
C THR A 309 -7.00 -18.51 34.65
N VAL A 310 -5.78 -18.75 34.19
CA VAL A 310 -5.22 -20.08 33.91
C VAL A 310 -3.76 -20.10 34.37
N SER A 311 -3.25 -21.25 34.83
CA SER A 311 -1.82 -21.45 35.14
C SER A 311 -1.07 -21.89 33.87
N GLY A 312 0.10 -21.29 33.60
CA GLY A 312 0.95 -21.70 32.48
C GLY A 312 1.93 -20.64 32.03
N LYS A 313 2.59 -20.89 30.91
CA LYS A 313 3.52 -19.95 30.28
C LYS A 313 2.76 -18.90 29.52
N TYR A 314 2.84 -17.66 29.94
CA TYR A 314 2.33 -16.49 29.25
C TYR A 314 3.46 -15.79 28.50
N THR A 315 3.16 -15.14 27.40
CA THR A 315 4.05 -14.17 26.77
C THR A 315 3.35 -12.82 26.79
N LEU A 316 3.89 -11.86 27.56
CA LEU A 316 3.40 -10.49 27.57
C LEU A 316 4.04 -9.73 26.41
N ALA A 317 3.27 -8.86 25.71
CA ALA A 317 3.77 -7.97 24.67
C ALA A 317 3.28 -6.55 24.94
N PHE A 318 4.22 -5.62 25.02
CA PHE A 318 3.93 -4.19 25.19
C PHE A 318 4.27 -3.45 23.89
N ALA A 319 3.25 -3.06 23.18
CA ALA A 319 3.37 -2.33 21.93
C ALA A 319 3.25 -0.82 22.21
N THR A 320 4.28 -0.05 21.89
CA THR A 320 4.33 1.38 22.15
C THR A 320 4.94 2.15 20.98
N ASP A 321 4.42 3.34 20.74
CA ASP A 321 5.07 4.41 20.01
C ASP A 321 5.81 5.25 21.04
N ASP A 322 7.12 5.38 20.83
CA ASP A 322 8.19 5.67 21.75
C ASP A 322 8.42 4.60 22.84
N GLY A 323 9.04 4.99 23.93
CA GLY A 323 9.69 4.05 24.84
C GLY A 323 8.79 3.46 25.91
N CYS A 324 9.13 2.23 26.33
CA CYS A 324 8.41 1.53 27.38
C CYS A 324 9.29 0.74 28.34
N ARG A 325 8.71 0.46 29.52
CA ARG A 325 9.23 -0.50 30.50
C ARG A 325 8.09 -1.29 31.10
N LEU A 326 8.33 -2.58 31.36
CA LEU A 326 7.36 -3.46 32.00
C LEU A 326 8.00 -4.19 33.18
N TYR A 327 7.30 -4.19 34.30
CA TYR A 327 7.74 -4.86 35.55
C TYR A 327 6.65 -5.79 36.03
N ILE A 328 7.03 -6.95 36.52
CA ILE A 328 6.18 -7.88 37.28
C ILE A 328 6.87 -8.19 38.62
N ASP A 329 6.14 -7.99 39.73
CA ASP A 329 6.63 -8.17 41.11
C ASP A 329 7.97 -7.44 41.33
N GLY A 330 8.12 -6.24 40.81
CA GLY A 330 9.31 -5.39 40.93
C GLY A 330 10.48 -5.80 40.03
N LYS A 331 10.39 -6.89 39.28
CA LYS A 331 11.41 -7.30 38.32
C LYS A 331 11.15 -6.64 36.99
N LYS A 332 12.12 -5.88 36.45
CA LYS A 332 12.06 -5.32 35.13
C LYS A 332 12.17 -6.42 34.06
N LEU A 333 11.17 -6.56 33.21
CA LEU A 333 11.07 -7.58 32.18
C LEU A 333 11.26 -7.03 30.77
N ILE A 334 10.84 -5.78 30.52
CA ILE A 334 11.05 -5.04 29.29
C ILE A 334 11.71 -3.71 29.65
N ASP A 335 12.70 -3.27 28.88
CA ASP A 335 13.40 -2.01 29.05
C ASP A 335 13.80 -1.47 27.68
N SER A 336 12.90 -0.71 27.06
CA SER A 336 13.07 -0.10 25.72
C SER A 336 12.78 1.41 25.81
N TRP A 337 13.53 2.12 26.67
CA TRP A 337 13.32 3.53 26.98
C TRP A 337 14.11 4.43 26.03
N HIS A 338 13.66 4.53 24.77
CA HIS A 338 14.24 5.37 23.73
C HIS A 338 13.16 5.71 22.69
N ASN A 339 13.37 6.81 21.95
CA ASN A 339 12.45 7.24 20.90
C ASN A 339 12.43 6.20 19.76
N ARG A 340 11.24 5.83 19.32
CA ARG A 340 11.01 4.86 18.24
C ARG A 340 9.57 4.93 17.75
N GLY A 341 9.31 4.53 16.52
CA GLY A 341 7.94 4.28 16.07
C GLY A 341 7.31 3.05 16.73
N VAL A 342 6.05 2.78 16.47
CA VAL A 342 5.29 1.65 17.07
C VAL A 342 6.06 0.34 16.96
N GLN A 343 6.46 -0.22 18.09
CA GLN A 343 7.14 -1.51 18.19
C GLN A 343 6.64 -2.28 19.42
N ALA A 344 6.53 -3.61 19.28
CA ALA A 344 6.15 -4.49 20.38
C ALA A 344 7.35 -5.24 20.94
N ASP A 345 7.64 -5.02 22.24
CA ASP A 345 8.59 -5.83 22.99
C ASP A 345 7.83 -6.94 23.71
N SER A 346 8.41 -8.14 23.80
CA SER A 346 7.73 -9.27 24.43
C SER A 346 8.64 -10.04 25.40
N VAL A 347 8.00 -10.64 26.40
CA VAL A 347 8.66 -11.47 27.41
C VAL A 347 7.79 -12.64 27.82
N SER A 348 8.38 -13.82 27.95
CA SER A 348 7.68 -15.02 28.43
C SER A 348 7.97 -15.28 29.93
N LEU A 349 6.89 -15.60 30.68
CA LEU A 349 6.98 -15.96 32.10
C LEU A 349 5.87 -16.95 32.44
N TYR A 350 6.05 -17.66 33.57
CA TYR A 350 5.02 -18.55 34.10
C TYR A 350 4.13 -17.80 35.11
N LEU A 351 2.81 -17.82 34.90
CA LEU A 351 1.84 -17.25 35.81
C LEU A 351 0.89 -18.33 36.32
N GLU A 352 0.46 -18.19 37.58
CA GLU A 352 -0.43 -19.11 38.30
C GLU A 352 -1.85 -18.55 38.36
N LYS A 353 -2.84 -19.39 38.05
CA LYS A 353 -4.27 -19.03 38.12
C LYS A 353 -4.64 -18.42 39.46
N GLY A 354 -5.30 -17.25 39.42
CA GLY A 354 -5.82 -16.55 40.60
C GLY A 354 -4.78 -15.88 41.48
N LYS A 355 -3.49 -16.05 41.19
CA LYS A 355 -2.43 -15.36 41.92
C LYS A 355 -2.33 -13.93 41.45
N LYS A 356 -2.11 -13.01 42.38
CA LYS A 356 -1.93 -11.58 42.06
C LYS A 356 -0.45 -11.31 41.82
N TYR A 357 -0.18 -10.68 40.67
CA TYR A 357 1.14 -10.22 40.28
C TYR A 357 1.13 -8.70 40.23
N LYS A 358 2.08 -8.03 40.89
CA LYS A 358 2.21 -6.57 40.84
C LYS A 358 2.75 -6.15 39.48
N LEU A 359 1.88 -5.63 38.60
CA LEU A 359 2.26 -5.08 37.30
C LEU A 359 2.55 -3.59 37.45
N VAL A 360 3.67 -3.14 36.88
CA VAL A 360 3.96 -1.73 36.59
C VAL A 360 4.36 -1.64 35.12
N ALA A 361 3.69 -0.76 34.38
CA ALA A 361 4.00 -0.44 32.99
C ALA A 361 4.28 1.05 32.88
N GLU A 362 5.42 1.42 32.29
CA GLU A 362 5.82 2.79 32.05
C GLU A 362 5.94 3.03 30.54
N TYR A 363 5.52 4.21 30.12
CA TYR A 363 5.49 4.66 28.73
C TYR A 363 5.85 6.12 28.66
N PHE A 364 6.53 6.54 27.57
CA PHE A 364 6.64 7.94 27.22
C PHE A 364 6.42 8.14 25.72
N ASP A 365 5.97 9.35 25.39
CA ASP A 365 5.85 9.89 24.04
C ASP A 365 6.63 11.21 23.98
N ASP A 366 7.50 11.36 22.97
CA ASP A 366 8.32 12.56 22.73
C ASP A 366 7.87 13.31 21.46
N GLY A 367 6.68 13.01 20.94
CA GLY A 367 6.05 13.63 19.78
C GLY A 367 5.70 12.65 18.68
N GLY A 368 4.79 13.05 17.81
CA GLY A 368 4.28 12.19 16.74
C GLY A 368 2.96 11.51 17.11
N GLU A 369 2.80 10.24 16.73
CA GLU A 369 1.63 9.44 17.09
C GLU A 369 1.87 8.72 18.43
N ALA A 370 1.08 9.03 19.45
CA ALA A 370 1.18 8.41 20.76
C ALA A 370 0.37 7.12 20.83
N SER A 371 0.98 6.00 21.21
CA SER A 371 0.25 4.77 21.49
C SER A 371 0.94 3.84 22.52
N ALA A 372 0.14 3.20 23.39
CA ALA A 372 0.61 2.18 24.32
C ALA A 372 -0.45 1.11 24.55
N LYS A 373 -0.16 -0.15 24.21
CA LYS A 373 -1.10 -1.27 24.29
C LYS A 373 -0.43 -2.51 24.86
N LEU A 374 -1.03 -3.08 25.92
CA LEU A 374 -0.50 -4.28 26.57
C LEU A 374 -1.34 -5.51 26.23
N TYR A 375 -0.66 -6.48 25.67
CA TYR A 375 -1.20 -7.77 25.25
C TYR A 375 -0.56 -8.92 26.01
N TRP A 376 -1.21 -10.06 25.96
CA TRP A 376 -0.57 -11.32 26.31
C TRP A 376 -0.97 -12.45 25.37
N HIS A 377 -0.12 -13.45 25.27
CA HIS A 377 -0.45 -14.78 24.78
C HIS A 377 -0.63 -15.67 26.01
N ALA A 378 -1.88 -16.06 26.29
CA ALA A 378 -2.20 -16.96 27.40
C ALA A 378 -1.85 -18.43 27.04
N PRO A 379 -1.57 -19.30 28.06
CA PRO A 379 -1.36 -20.72 27.79
C PRO A 379 -2.63 -21.34 27.21
N ASP A 380 -2.47 -22.10 26.13
CA ASP A 380 -3.56 -22.84 25.53
C ASP A 380 -4.00 -23.98 26.46
N THR A 381 -5.18 -23.86 27.02
CA THR A 381 -5.73 -24.82 27.99
C THR A 381 -6.83 -25.71 27.42
N SER A 382 -7.15 -25.55 26.16
CA SER A 382 -8.16 -26.38 25.52
C SER A 382 -7.73 -26.76 24.11
N LYS A 383 -7.81 -28.05 23.78
CA LYS A 383 -8.13 -28.51 22.45
C LYS A 383 -9.59 -28.18 22.14
N LYS A 384 -9.94 -26.88 22.21
CA LYS A 384 -11.17 -26.39 21.59
C LYS A 384 -10.97 -26.48 20.11
N ASP A 385 -11.99 -26.90 19.36
CA ASP A 385 -11.98 -26.78 17.91
C ASP A 385 -11.51 -25.38 17.54
N LEU A 386 -10.62 -25.27 16.53
CA LEU A 386 -10.11 -23.98 16.02
C LEU A 386 -11.22 -22.93 15.85
N ILE A 387 -12.43 -23.38 15.57
CA ILE A 387 -13.66 -22.60 15.44
C ILE A 387 -14.12 -21.89 16.71
N ASP A 388 -13.93 -22.50 17.88
CA ASP A 388 -14.27 -21.82 19.14
C ASP A 388 -13.33 -20.67 19.46
N LEU A 389 -12.15 -20.61 18.83
CA LEU A 389 -11.22 -19.50 18.91
C LEU A 389 -11.70 -18.27 18.10
N TYR A 390 -12.59 -18.48 17.14
CA TYR A 390 -13.11 -17.43 16.24
C TYR A 390 -14.45 -16.85 16.70
N GLY A 391 -14.79 -16.95 17.97
CA GLY A 391 -16.04 -16.43 18.53
C GLY A 391 -17.26 -17.12 17.90
N ASN A 392 -18.29 -16.33 17.53
CA ASN A 392 -19.52 -16.86 16.96
C ASN A 392 -19.47 -17.06 15.41
N ALA A 393 -18.33 -16.87 14.78
CA ALA A 393 -18.22 -16.96 13.32
C ALA A 393 -18.63 -18.33 12.77
N GLY A 394 -18.21 -19.42 13.43
CA GLY A 394 -18.57 -20.77 13.05
C GLY A 394 -20.10 -21.03 13.11
N ASP A 395 -20.76 -20.53 14.13
CA ASP A 395 -22.21 -20.67 14.31
C ASP A 395 -22.99 -19.90 13.25
N ILE A 396 -22.56 -18.70 12.94
CA ILE A 396 -23.15 -17.86 11.89
C ILE A 396 -23.01 -18.55 10.53
N MET A 397 -21.81 -19.05 10.20
CA MET A 397 -21.55 -19.71 8.93
C MET A 397 -22.38 -21.00 8.73
N ARG A 398 -22.61 -21.77 9.81
CA ARG A 398 -23.47 -22.98 9.74
C ARG A 398 -24.94 -22.65 9.48
N LYS A 399 -25.41 -21.49 9.91
CA LYS A 399 -26.81 -21.04 9.79
C LYS A 399 -27.12 -20.38 8.46
N CYS A 400 -26.09 -19.89 7.74
CA CYS A 400 -26.28 -19.10 6.53
C CYS A 400 -26.09 -19.93 5.25
N ASP A 401 -26.81 -19.55 4.20
CA ASP A 401 -26.72 -20.14 2.88
C ASP A 401 -25.36 -19.87 2.21
N LEU A 402 -24.75 -18.73 2.53
CA LEU A 402 -23.52 -18.23 1.93
C LEU A 402 -22.63 -17.59 2.98
N THR A 403 -21.32 -17.75 2.81
CA THR A 403 -20.30 -17.01 3.59
C THR A 403 -19.56 -16.03 2.68
N ILE A 404 -19.41 -14.77 3.12
CA ILE A 404 -18.52 -13.78 2.54
C ILE A 404 -17.42 -13.53 3.56
N ALA A 405 -16.21 -14.04 3.31
CA ALA A 405 -15.04 -13.84 4.15
C ALA A 405 -14.22 -12.65 3.62
N VAL A 406 -14.13 -11.60 4.41
CA VAL A 406 -13.37 -10.39 4.07
C VAL A 406 -12.02 -10.44 4.78
N LEU A 407 -11.01 -10.81 4.01
CA LEU A 407 -9.66 -11.11 4.47
C LEU A 407 -8.66 -10.11 3.90
N GLY A 408 -7.42 -10.16 4.37
CA GLY A 408 -6.33 -9.37 3.81
C GLY A 408 -5.48 -8.69 4.86
N ILE A 409 -4.94 -7.55 4.51
CA ILE A 409 -4.03 -6.77 5.34
C ILE A 409 -4.55 -5.34 5.50
N ASN A 410 -3.91 -4.59 6.39
CA ASN A 410 -4.22 -3.19 6.64
C ASN A 410 -2.94 -2.45 7.08
N LYS A 411 -3.05 -1.16 7.38
CA LYS A 411 -1.92 -0.32 7.79
C LYS A 411 -1.21 -0.77 9.08
N SER A 412 -1.79 -1.65 9.89
CA SER A 412 -1.09 -2.23 11.04
C SER A 412 -0.09 -3.34 10.65
N ILE A 413 -0.22 -3.88 9.44
CA ILE A 413 0.62 -4.96 8.90
C ILE A 413 1.65 -4.40 7.90
N GLU A 414 1.23 -3.45 7.07
CA GLU A 414 2.05 -2.88 6.00
C GLU A 414 1.76 -1.38 5.87
N ARG A 415 2.80 -0.57 6.03
CA ARG A 415 2.77 0.88 5.87
C ARG A 415 4.17 1.42 5.60
N GLU A 416 4.34 2.73 5.44
CA GLU A 416 5.67 3.35 5.38
C GLU A 416 6.48 3.01 6.64
N GLY A 417 7.74 2.66 6.44
CA GLY A 417 8.65 2.25 7.51
C GLY A 417 8.36 0.87 8.13
N GLN A 418 7.34 0.17 7.64
CA GLN A 418 6.98 -1.18 8.12
C GLN A 418 6.70 -2.12 6.95
N ASP A 419 7.75 -2.81 6.49
CA ASP A 419 7.66 -3.83 5.45
C ASP A 419 7.18 -5.17 6.01
N ARG A 420 6.46 -5.92 5.18
CA ARG A 420 6.09 -7.31 5.49
C ARG A 420 7.28 -8.26 5.26
N ASN A 421 7.44 -9.22 6.16
CA ASN A 421 8.42 -10.31 6.00
C ASN A 421 7.92 -11.46 5.12
N SER A 422 6.64 -11.47 4.73
CA SER A 422 6.00 -12.46 3.86
C SER A 422 4.94 -11.80 3.01
N ILE A 423 4.76 -12.32 1.80
CA ILE A 423 3.64 -11.94 0.92
C ILE A 423 2.42 -12.85 1.10
N GLU A 424 2.49 -13.83 1.99
CA GLU A 424 1.37 -14.71 2.32
C GLU A 424 0.27 -13.96 3.07
N LEU A 425 -0.93 -14.50 3.01
CA LEU A 425 -2.00 -14.09 3.91
C LEU A 425 -1.56 -14.35 5.37
N PRO A 426 -1.90 -13.48 6.34
CA PRO A 426 -1.63 -13.75 7.76
C PRO A 426 -2.07 -15.15 8.16
N LYS A 427 -1.20 -15.88 8.88
CA LYS A 427 -1.37 -17.32 9.16
C LYS A 427 -2.70 -17.69 9.82
N ASP A 428 -3.18 -16.81 10.68
CA ASP A 428 -4.48 -16.97 11.34
C ASP A 428 -5.65 -16.81 10.38
N GLN A 429 -5.59 -15.87 9.43
CA GLN A 429 -6.60 -15.73 8.39
C GLN A 429 -6.57 -16.92 7.44
N GLN A 430 -5.39 -17.48 7.15
CA GLN A 430 -5.25 -18.69 6.37
C GLN A 430 -5.91 -19.88 7.11
N ALA A 431 -5.60 -20.09 8.37
CA ALA A 431 -6.21 -21.15 9.19
C ALA A 431 -7.73 -20.97 9.29
N PHE A 432 -8.20 -19.73 9.48
CA PHE A 432 -9.63 -19.41 9.54
C PHE A 432 -10.35 -19.78 8.25
N ILE A 433 -9.84 -19.37 7.08
CA ILE A 433 -10.55 -19.63 5.82
C ILE A 433 -10.59 -21.12 5.47
N GLU A 434 -9.59 -21.89 5.88
CA GLU A 434 -9.57 -23.34 5.72
C GLU A 434 -10.69 -24.00 6.54
N GLU A 435 -10.91 -23.57 7.78
CA GLU A 435 -12.01 -24.05 8.62
C GLU A 435 -13.36 -23.51 8.15
N ALA A 436 -13.43 -22.23 7.77
CA ALA A 436 -14.65 -21.63 7.23
C ALA A 436 -15.17 -22.37 6.01
N TYR A 437 -14.29 -22.77 5.10
CA TYR A 437 -14.66 -23.54 3.91
C TYR A 437 -15.18 -24.95 4.23
N LYS A 438 -14.63 -25.60 5.26
CA LYS A 438 -15.15 -26.90 5.74
C LYS A 438 -16.58 -26.77 6.30
N ILE A 439 -16.88 -25.66 6.96
CA ILE A 439 -18.20 -25.39 7.52
C ILE A 439 -19.21 -25.05 6.44
N ASN A 440 -18.84 -24.15 5.54
CA ASN A 440 -19.71 -23.69 4.47
C ASN A 440 -18.91 -23.57 3.15
N PRO A 441 -18.96 -24.61 2.28
CA PRO A 441 -18.27 -24.57 0.99
C PRO A 441 -18.78 -23.47 0.04
N ASN A 442 -19.97 -22.90 0.30
CA ASN A 442 -20.46 -21.72 -0.41
C ASN A 442 -19.80 -20.45 0.15
N THR A 443 -18.49 -20.40 0.10
CA THR A 443 -17.69 -19.27 0.59
C THR A 443 -17.12 -18.47 -0.56
N ILE A 444 -17.28 -17.16 -0.48
CA ILE A 444 -16.63 -16.14 -1.32
C ILE A 444 -15.58 -15.42 -0.48
N VAL A 445 -14.41 -15.16 -1.07
CA VAL A 445 -13.39 -14.32 -0.44
C VAL A 445 -13.36 -12.96 -1.10
N VAL A 446 -13.41 -11.92 -0.27
CA VAL A 446 -13.11 -10.53 -0.65
C VAL A 446 -11.80 -10.15 0.02
N LEU A 447 -10.79 -9.84 -0.79
CA LEU A 447 -9.49 -9.39 -0.31
C LEU A 447 -9.46 -7.88 -0.18
N VAL A 448 -8.99 -7.41 0.98
CA VAL A 448 -8.67 -6.00 1.25
C VAL A 448 -7.17 -5.93 1.49
N ALA A 449 -6.42 -5.38 0.54
CA ALA A 449 -4.96 -5.34 0.61
C ALA A 449 -4.40 -4.27 -0.33
N GLY A 450 -3.43 -3.48 0.12
CA GLY A 450 -2.74 -2.48 -0.71
C GLY A 450 -1.71 -3.08 -1.68
N SER A 451 -1.27 -4.33 -1.45
CA SER A 451 -0.24 -5.03 -2.22
C SER A 451 -0.63 -6.48 -2.53
N SER A 452 0.23 -7.22 -3.25
CA SER A 452 -0.05 -8.61 -3.64
C SER A 452 -0.01 -9.57 -2.46
N LEU A 453 -0.86 -10.59 -2.51
CA LEU A 453 -0.93 -11.68 -1.54
C LEU A 453 -0.74 -13.03 -2.24
N ALA A 454 0.10 -13.90 -1.67
CA ALA A 454 0.20 -15.30 -2.07
C ALA A 454 -0.92 -16.09 -1.40
N ILE A 455 -2.00 -16.31 -2.14
CA ILE A 455 -3.23 -16.94 -1.66
C ILE A 455 -3.46 -18.31 -2.32
N ASN A 456 -2.42 -19.13 -2.44
CA ASN A 456 -2.45 -20.37 -3.21
C ASN A 456 -3.62 -21.30 -2.79
N TRP A 457 -3.78 -21.56 -1.50
CA TRP A 457 -4.84 -22.43 -1.01
C TRP A 457 -6.24 -21.85 -1.31
N ILE A 458 -6.41 -20.54 -1.14
CA ILE A 458 -7.67 -19.84 -1.45
C ILE A 458 -7.97 -19.94 -2.95
N ASP A 459 -6.96 -19.72 -3.80
CA ASP A 459 -7.14 -19.89 -5.25
C ASP A 459 -7.51 -21.32 -5.62
N GLU A 460 -6.95 -22.33 -4.97
CA GLU A 460 -7.27 -23.73 -5.26
C GLU A 460 -8.70 -24.08 -4.84
N HIS A 461 -9.13 -23.71 -3.64
CA HIS A 461 -10.35 -24.22 -3.00
C HIS A 461 -11.57 -23.29 -3.11
N ILE A 462 -11.39 -21.98 -2.95
CA ILE A 462 -12.50 -21.02 -2.92
C ILE A 462 -13.05 -20.77 -4.33
N PRO A 463 -14.38 -20.89 -4.53
CA PRO A 463 -14.96 -20.79 -5.87
C PRO A 463 -14.99 -19.38 -6.46
N ALA A 464 -15.04 -18.32 -5.63
CA ALA A 464 -15.03 -16.93 -6.10
C ALA A 464 -14.17 -16.03 -5.20
N ILE A 465 -13.33 -15.23 -5.84
CA ILE A 465 -12.36 -14.36 -5.19
C ILE A 465 -12.42 -12.97 -5.83
N VAL A 466 -12.65 -11.95 -5.02
CA VAL A 466 -12.69 -10.53 -5.41
C VAL A 466 -11.57 -9.81 -4.69
N ASN A 467 -10.75 -9.06 -5.39
CA ASN A 467 -9.76 -8.15 -4.80
C ASN A 467 -10.30 -6.72 -4.83
N ALA A 468 -10.54 -6.16 -3.67
CA ALA A 468 -11.12 -4.83 -3.50
C ALA A 468 -10.05 -3.74 -3.27
N TRP A 469 -8.78 -4.11 -3.09
CA TRP A 469 -7.70 -3.21 -2.68
C TRP A 469 -8.03 -2.50 -1.35
N TYR A 470 -7.67 -1.23 -1.20
CA TYR A 470 -8.21 -0.29 -0.22
C TYR A 470 -9.26 0.57 -0.94
N PRO A 471 -10.55 0.21 -0.87
CA PRO A 471 -11.53 0.70 -1.84
C PRO A 471 -12.10 2.10 -1.54
N GLY A 472 -11.58 2.79 -0.51
CA GLY A 472 -11.98 4.16 -0.17
C GLY A 472 -13.36 4.29 0.48
N GLU A 473 -13.88 5.53 0.60
CA GLU A 473 -15.10 5.86 1.34
C GLU A 473 -16.37 5.18 0.83
N ALA A 474 -16.45 4.90 -0.47
CA ALA A 474 -17.59 4.25 -1.11
C ALA A 474 -17.34 2.76 -1.40
N GLY A 475 -16.25 2.19 -0.88
CA GLY A 475 -15.79 0.84 -1.19
C GLY A 475 -16.80 -0.26 -0.89
N GLY A 476 -17.50 -0.15 0.24
CA GLY A 476 -18.54 -1.13 0.60
C GLY A 476 -19.69 -1.16 -0.39
N ILE A 477 -20.09 -0.01 -0.94
CA ILE A 477 -21.12 0.05 -1.98
C ILE A 477 -20.62 -0.63 -3.24
N ALA A 478 -19.42 -0.29 -3.72
CA ALA A 478 -18.83 -0.85 -4.94
C ALA A 478 -18.65 -2.38 -4.85
N VAL A 479 -18.17 -2.88 -3.71
CA VAL A 479 -18.03 -4.33 -3.47
C VAL A 479 -19.39 -5.03 -3.50
N ALA A 480 -20.40 -4.47 -2.83
CA ALA A 480 -21.74 -5.03 -2.85
C ALA A 480 -22.33 -5.07 -4.28
N GLU A 481 -22.20 -4.00 -5.05
CA GLU A 481 -22.65 -3.94 -6.45
C GLU A 481 -21.96 -4.99 -7.33
N VAL A 482 -20.66 -5.21 -7.13
CA VAL A 482 -19.95 -6.28 -7.83
C VAL A 482 -20.48 -7.65 -7.39
N LEU A 483 -20.60 -7.90 -6.09
CA LEU A 483 -21.08 -9.20 -5.60
C LEU A 483 -22.48 -9.56 -6.12
N PHE A 484 -23.37 -8.58 -6.22
CA PHE A 484 -24.75 -8.80 -6.67
C PHE A 484 -25.01 -8.54 -8.16
N GLY A 485 -23.98 -8.08 -8.91
CA GLY A 485 -24.06 -7.91 -10.36
C GLY A 485 -24.69 -6.59 -10.82
N ASP A 486 -24.87 -5.64 -9.94
CA ASP A 486 -25.30 -4.28 -10.29
C ASP A 486 -24.16 -3.55 -11.05
N TYR A 487 -22.92 -3.96 -10.82
CA TYR A 487 -21.74 -3.56 -11.58
C TYR A 487 -20.95 -4.79 -12.05
N ASN A 488 -20.60 -4.82 -13.33
CA ASN A 488 -19.78 -5.90 -13.90
C ASN A 488 -18.30 -5.54 -13.74
N PRO A 489 -17.49 -6.28 -12.96
CA PRO A 489 -16.10 -5.92 -12.70
C PRO A 489 -15.26 -5.87 -13.98
N GLY A 490 -14.47 -4.83 -14.10
CA GLY A 490 -13.55 -4.58 -15.23
C GLY A 490 -12.13 -4.25 -14.80
N GLY A 491 -11.83 -4.30 -13.51
CA GLY A 491 -10.48 -4.06 -12.98
C GLY A 491 -9.47 -5.11 -13.43
N ARG A 492 -8.19 -4.71 -13.50
CA ARG A 492 -7.07 -5.58 -13.87
C ARG A 492 -5.92 -5.39 -12.89
N LEU A 493 -5.19 -6.47 -12.61
CA LEU A 493 -4.02 -6.42 -11.73
C LEU A 493 -2.90 -5.60 -12.36
N PRO A 494 -2.40 -4.52 -11.71
CA PRO A 494 -1.29 -3.72 -12.22
C PRO A 494 0.08 -4.31 -11.85
N LEU A 495 0.11 -5.51 -11.30
CA LEU A 495 1.32 -6.22 -10.87
C LEU A 495 1.16 -7.74 -11.00
N THR A 496 2.28 -8.46 -10.93
CA THR A 496 2.32 -9.92 -10.93
C THR A 496 2.10 -10.43 -9.52
N TYR A 497 1.18 -11.38 -9.32
CA TYR A 497 1.00 -12.09 -8.05
C TYR A 497 1.83 -13.36 -8.07
N TYR A 498 2.78 -13.46 -7.15
CA TYR A 498 3.65 -14.62 -7.02
C TYR A 498 3.05 -15.67 -6.07
N ARG A 499 3.52 -16.91 -6.18
CA ARG A 499 3.07 -18.00 -5.31
C ARG A 499 3.78 -18.00 -3.96
N GLY A 500 4.98 -17.42 -3.87
CA GLY A 500 5.77 -17.31 -2.65
C GLY A 500 7.02 -16.47 -2.87
N LEU A 501 7.70 -16.11 -1.78
CA LEU A 501 8.96 -15.37 -1.83
C LEU A 501 10.12 -16.20 -2.38
N ASP A 502 10.04 -17.54 -2.29
CA ASP A 502 11.00 -18.49 -2.85
C ASP A 502 11.09 -18.45 -4.38
N GLU A 503 10.12 -17.82 -5.03
CA GLU A 503 10.14 -17.59 -6.48
C GLU A 503 10.87 -16.33 -6.90
N LEU A 504 11.25 -15.47 -5.96
CA LEU A 504 11.83 -14.15 -6.18
C LEU A 504 13.31 -14.12 -5.78
N PRO A 505 14.12 -13.25 -6.39
CA PRO A 505 15.45 -12.92 -5.86
C PRO A 505 15.33 -12.27 -4.47
N ALA A 506 16.45 -12.17 -3.76
CA ALA A 506 16.51 -11.53 -2.45
C ALA A 506 15.87 -10.13 -2.46
N PHE A 507 15.33 -9.70 -1.33
CA PHE A 507 14.57 -8.45 -1.22
C PHE A 507 15.38 -7.22 -1.67
N ASP A 508 16.65 -7.20 -1.33
CA ASP A 508 17.62 -6.14 -1.65
C ASP A 508 18.30 -6.30 -3.02
N ASP A 509 17.97 -7.35 -3.78
CA ASP A 509 18.46 -7.53 -5.15
C ASP A 509 17.53 -6.83 -6.15
N TYR A 510 18.00 -5.71 -6.68
CA TYR A 510 17.25 -4.87 -7.62
C TYR A 510 17.51 -5.18 -9.10
N ASP A 511 18.27 -6.25 -9.41
CA ASP A 511 18.40 -6.74 -10.79
C ASP A 511 17.08 -7.44 -11.21
N ILE A 512 16.22 -6.70 -11.91
CA ILE A 512 14.93 -7.21 -12.38
C ILE A 512 15.02 -8.43 -13.27
N ARG A 513 16.15 -8.59 -13.98
CA ARG A 513 16.39 -9.70 -14.92
C ARG A 513 16.53 -11.06 -14.24
N LYS A 514 16.73 -11.07 -12.93
CA LYS A 514 16.75 -12.29 -12.11
C LYS A 514 15.37 -12.88 -11.85
N GLY A 515 14.32 -12.37 -12.51
CA GLY A 515 12.98 -12.94 -12.47
C GLY A 515 11.95 -12.11 -11.75
N ARG A 516 12.13 -10.79 -11.65
CA ARG A 516 11.08 -9.89 -11.15
C ARG A 516 10.15 -9.48 -12.28
N THR A 517 8.88 -9.28 -11.93
CA THR A 517 7.79 -8.82 -12.79
C THR A 517 7.50 -9.71 -14.00
N TYR A 518 6.34 -9.50 -14.64
CA TYR A 518 5.93 -10.23 -15.85
C TYR A 518 6.93 -10.09 -17.01
N GLN A 519 7.85 -9.12 -16.93
CA GLN A 519 8.87 -8.92 -17.98
C GLN A 519 9.99 -9.96 -17.92
N PHE A 520 10.31 -10.49 -16.73
CA PHE A 520 11.44 -11.40 -16.55
C PHE A 520 11.10 -12.66 -15.75
N PHE A 521 9.89 -12.76 -15.20
CA PHE A 521 9.44 -13.93 -14.46
C PHE A 521 9.03 -15.05 -15.42
N GLU A 522 9.79 -16.12 -15.43
CA GLU A 522 9.63 -17.23 -16.38
C GLU A 522 8.70 -18.33 -15.89
N LYS A 523 8.44 -18.37 -14.58
CA LYS A 523 7.51 -19.36 -14.00
C LYS A 523 6.06 -18.93 -14.20
N THR A 524 5.12 -19.81 -13.85
CA THR A 524 3.68 -19.50 -13.84
C THR A 524 3.33 -18.75 -12.55
N PRO A 525 2.94 -17.49 -12.61
CA PRO A 525 2.54 -16.74 -11.42
C PRO A 525 1.22 -17.27 -10.84
N LEU A 526 0.87 -16.86 -9.64
CA LEU A 526 -0.46 -17.10 -9.08
C LEU A 526 -1.52 -16.38 -9.94
N TYR A 527 -1.33 -15.08 -10.18
CA TYR A 527 -2.07 -14.32 -11.18
C TYR A 527 -1.12 -13.45 -11.99
N ALA A 528 -1.30 -13.46 -13.29
CA ALA A 528 -0.47 -12.69 -14.19
C ALA A 528 -0.74 -11.19 -14.11
N PHE A 529 0.25 -10.37 -14.45
CA PHE A 529 0.05 -8.95 -14.70
C PHE A 529 -1.07 -8.73 -15.74
N GLY A 530 -2.00 -7.82 -15.45
CA GLY A 530 -3.15 -7.56 -16.29
C GLY A 530 -4.33 -8.50 -16.07
N HIS A 531 -4.23 -9.53 -15.20
CA HIS A 531 -5.32 -10.47 -14.92
C HIS A 531 -6.52 -9.78 -14.28
N GLY A 532 -7.70 -10.22 -14.68
CA GLY A 532 -9.00 -9.86 -14.12
C GLY A 532 -10.12 -10.42 -14.99
N LEU A 533 -11.16 -10.92 -14.34
CA LEU A 533 -12.33 -11.54 -15.00
C LEU A 533 -13.48 -10.55 -15.10
N SER A 534 -14.47 -10.91 -15.90
CA SER A 534 -15.73 -10.20 -16.07
C SER A 534 -16.89 -11.19 -16.02
N TYR A 535 -18.10 -10.74 -15.72
CA TYR A 535 -19.33 -11.55 -15.82
C TYR A 535 -19.74 -11.81 -17.27
N THR A 536 -19.14 -11.08 -18.21
CA THR A 536 -19.33 -11.30 -19.65
C THR A 536 -18.07 -11.85 -20.30
N THR A 537 -18.10 -12.10 -21.60
CA THR A 537 -16.97 -12.63 -22.38
C THR A 537 -16.72 -11.77 -23.60
N PHE A 538 -15.46 -11.66 -24.01
CA PHE A 538 -15.06 -10.86 -25.16
C PHE A 538 -14.30 -11.71 -26.19
N ALA A 539 -14.50 -11.41 -27.46
CA ALA A 539 -13.78 -12.01 -28.57
C ALA A 539 -12.95 -10.96 -29.29
N TYR A 540 -11.70 -11.29 -29.58
CA TYR A 540 -10.74 -10.50 -30.30
C TYR A 540 -10.58 -11.04 -31.73
N LYS A 541 -10.66 -10.20 -32.76
CA LYS A 541 -10.58 -10.62 -34.16
C LYS A 541 -9.92 -9.55 -35.03
N LYS A 542 -9.47 -9.92 -36.22
CA LYS A 542 -9.02 -9.04 -37.31
C LYS A 542 -7.87 -8.11 -36.89
N LEU A 543 -6.79 -8.69 -36.34
CA LEU A 543 -5.58 -7.92 -36.05
C LEU A 543 -4.99 -7.38 -37.35
N ASN A 544 -4.67 -6.09 -37.36
CA ASN A 544 -3.96 -5.40 -38.43
C ASN A 544 -2.93 -4.45 -37.81
N ILE A 545 -1.69 -4.50 -38.29
CA ILE A 545 -0.61 -3.66 -37.80
C ILE A 545 -0.03 -2.85 -38.95
N ASP A 546 -0.11 -1.53 -38.83
CA ASP A 546 0.48 -0.58 -39.74
C ASP A 546 1.74 0.03 -39.07
N SER A 547 2.91 -0.29 -39.58
CA SER A 547 4.21 0.17 -39.10
C SER A 547 4.95 1.09 -40.06
N ALA A 548 4.25 1.61 -41.10
CA ALA A 548 4.86 2.45 -42.14
C ALA A 548 5.34 3.81 -41.63
N SER A 549 4.68 4.37 -40.61
CA SER A 549 5.05 5.67 -40.00
C SER A 549 5.89 5.46 -38.72
N ASP A 550 6.35 6.56 -38.10
CA ASP A 550 7.05 6.56 -36.81
C ASP A 550 6.16 6.10 -35.64
N THR A 551 4.84 6.12 -35.85
CA THR A 551 3.88 5.58 -34.87
C THR A 551 3.21 4.35 -35.46
N ILE A 552 3.43 3.21 -34.83
CA ILE A 552 2.84 1.91 -35.18
C ILE A 552 1.39 1.93 -34.71
N LYS A 553 0.45 1.59 -35.63
CA LYS A 553 -0.97 1.45 -35.31
C LYS A 553 -1.37 -0.02 -35.27
N VAL A 554 -1.89 -0.47 -34.14
CA VAL A 554 -2.34 -1.83 -33.91
C VAL A 554 -3.86 -1.82 -33.76
N SER A 555 -4.56 -2.29 -34.78
CA SER A 555 -6.03 -2.26 -34.86
C SER A 555 -6.61 -3.67 -34.81
N PHE A 556 -7.69 -3.86 -34.08
CA PHE A 556 -8.41 -5.13 -33.97
C PHE A 556 -9.89 -4.88 -33.67
N THR A 557 -10.71 -5.92 -33.85
CA THR A 557 -12.14 -5.88 -33.50
C THR A 557 -12.33 -6.55 -32.15
N LEU A 558 -12.92 -5.84 -31.19
CA LEU A 558 -13.37 -6.36 -29.91
C LEU A 558 -14.90 -6.52 -29.93
N LYS A 559 -15.42 -7.66 -29.49
CA LYS A 559 -16.86 -7.95 -29.41
C LYS A 559 -17.23 -8.53 -28.06
N ASN A 560 -18.28 -8.01 -27.45
CA ASN A 560 -18.90 -8.63 -26.29
C ASN A 560 -19.78 -9.82 -26.76
N THR A 561 -19.37 -11.03 -26.40
CA THR A 561 -20.04 -12.28 -26.77
C THR A 561 -20.87 -12.88 -25.64
N GLY A 562 -20.82 -12.26 -24.46
CA GLY A 562 -21.51 -12.78 -23.27
C GLY A 562 -22.91 -12.20 -23.06
N LYS A 563 -23.41 -12.33 -21.84
CA LYS A 563 -24.80 -12.00 -21.49
C LYS A 563 -24.98 -10.61 -20.88
N TYR A 564 -23.92 -10.04 -20.32
CA TYR A 564 -23.92 -8.77 -19.62
C TYR A 564 -23.18 -7.71 -20.45
N GLU A 565 -23.55 -6.46 -20.31
CA GLU A 565 -22.68 -5.36 -20.74
C GLU A 565 -21.48 -5.27 -19.78
N GLY A 566 -20.40 -4.70 -20.20
CA GLY A 566 -19.22 -4.56 -19.35
C GLY A 566 -17.99 -4.08 -20.10
N ASP A 567 -16.93 -3.89 -19.31
CA ASP A 567 -15.66 -3.37 -19.78
C ASP A 567 -14.66 -4.50 -20.05
N GLU A 568 -13.91 -4.34 -21.11
CA GLU A 568 -12.70 -5.10 -21.37
C GLU A 568 -11.52 -4.15 -21.40
N VAL A 569 -10.41 -4.54 -20.79
CA VAL A 569 -9.13 -3.83 -20.90
C VAL A 569 -8.25 -4.59 -21.88
N ALA A 570 -8.26 -4.13 -23.12
CA ALA A 570 -7.42 -4.67 -24.18
C ALA A 570 -5.98 -4.20 -23.98
N GLN A 571 -5.03 -5.14 -23.88
CA GLN A 571 -3.63 -4.90 -23.55
C GLN A 571 -2.75 -5.28 -24.72
N LEU A 572 -1.84 -4.39 -25.11
CA LEU A 572 -0.86 -4.59 -26.16
C LEU A 572 0.53 -4.81 -25.57
N TYR A 573 1.07 -5.98 -25.79
CA TYR A 573 2.44 -6.34 -25.42
C TYR A 573 3.31 -6.46 -26.66
N VAL A 574 4.57 -6.07 -26.53
CA VAL A 574 5.56 -6.19 -27.59
C VAL A 574 6.79 -6.94 -27.05
N LYS A 575 7.32 -7.83 -27.89
CA LYS A 575 8.57 -8.55 -27.64
C LYS A 575 9.50 -8.38 -28.82
N TYR A 576 10.71 -7.89 -28.61
CA TYR A 576 11.78 -7.92 -29.58
C TYR A 576 12.33 -9.36 -29.69
N GLN A 577 12.51 -9.84 -30.94
CA GLN A 577 12.94 -11.21 -31.22
C GLN A 577 14.44 -11.33 -31.60
N GLY A 578 15.16 -10.21 -31.60
CA GLY A 578 16.58 -10.22 -31.92
C GLY A 578 17.42 -10.79 -30.78
N THR A 579 18.65 -11.16 -31.13
CA THR A 579 19.65 -11.60 -30.17
C THR A 579 20.61 -10.46 -29.89
N GLU A 580 20.43 -9.79 -28.78
CA GLU A 580 21.46 -8.90 -28.24
C GLU A 580 22.39 -9.73 -27.34
N SER A 581 23.67 -9.76 -27.67
CA SER A 581 24.60 -10.86 -27.42
C SER A 581 25.00 -11.11 -25.97
N SER A 582 24.58 -10.29 -24.98
CA SER A 582 25.04 -10.47 -23.60
C SER A 582 24.03 -10.17 -22.50
N ILE A 583 22.85 -9.62 -22.83
CA ILE A 583 21.91 -9.14 -21.85
C ILE A 583 20.54 -9.82 -22.04
N LYS A 584 19.96 -10.34 -20.94
CA LYS A 584 18.62 -10.93 -20.96
C LYS A 584 17.58 -9.87 -21.31
N LEU A 585 16.87 -10.09 -22.42
CA LEU A 585 15.79 -9.22 -22.88
C LEU A 585 14.47 -9.53 -22.18
N PRO A 586 13.54 -8.56 -22.05
CA PRO A 586 12.22 -8.80 -21.51
C PRO A 586 11.47 -9.87 -22.31
N LEU A 587 10.74 -10.74 -21.62
CA LEU A 587 9.81 -11.70 -22.23
C LEU A 587 8.74 -11.00 -23.07
N LYS A 588 8.28 -9.87 -22.59
CA LYS A 588 7.37 -8.91 -23.25
C LYS A 588 7.26 -7.64 -22.42
N GLN A 589 6.84 -6.55 -23.07
CA GLN A 589 6.59 -5.27 -22.41
C GLN A 589 5.21 -4.75 -22.80
N LEU A 590 4.41 -4.28 -21.84
CA LEU A 590 3.17 -3.55 -22.10
C LEU A 590 3.50 -2.22 -22.79
N LYS A 591 2.94 -2.00 -23.98
CA LYS A 591 3.16 -0.78 -24.78
C LYS A 591 1.89 0.01 -25.04
N GLY A 592 0.75 -0.51 -24.63
CA GLY A 592 -0.52 0.20 -24.70
C GLY A 592 -1.67 -0.59 -24.10
N PHE A 593 -2.70 0.09 -23.68
CA PHE A 593 -3.96 -0.52 -23.26
C PHE A 593 -5.12 0.44 -23.47
N GLU A 594 -6.32 -0.12 -23.59
CA GLU A 594 -7.56 0.66 -23.65
C GLU A 594 -8.68 -0.07 -22.94
N ARG A 595 -9.41 0.65 -22.07
CA ARG A 595 -10.63 0.18 -21.45
C ARG A 595 -11.81 0.48 -22.33
N VAL A 596 -12.51 -0.54 -22.77
CA VAL A 596 -13.58 -0.46 -23.78
C VAL A 596 -14.87 -0.99 -23.19
N HIS A 597 -15.86 -0.11 -23.01
CA HIS A 597 -17.21 -0.51 -22.62
C HIS A 597 -17.99 -1.03 -23.83
N LEU A 598 -18.61 -2.22 -23.71
CA LEU A 598 -19.42 -2.81 -24.77
C LEU A 598 -20.74 -3.35 -24.22
N LYS A 599 -21.83 -2.96 -24.85
CA LYS A 599 -23.14 -3.58 -24.61
C LYS A 599 -23.13 -5.04 -25.09
N LYS A 600 -24.09 -5.84 -24.62
CA LYS A 600 -24.27 -7.22 -25.07
C LYS A 600 -24.35 -7.30 -26.59
N GLY A 601 -23.49 -8.11 -27.21
CA GLY A 601 -23.44 -8.31 -28.65
C GLY A 601 -22.74 -7.20 -29.44
N GLU A 602 -22.39 -6.06 -28.81
CA GLU A 602 -21.73 -4.94 -29.45
C GLU A 602 -20.30 -5.31 -29.88
N SER A 603 -19.89 -4.73 -31.00
CA SER A 603 -18.53 -4.84 -31.53
C SER A 603 -17.96 -3.44 -31.77
N ARG A 604 -16.68 -3.25 -31.43
CA ARG A 604 -15.96 -2.00 -31.64
C ARG A 604 -14.59 -2.28 -32.24
N GLN A 605 -14.15 -1.42 -33.14
CA GLN A 605 -12.76 -1.41 -33.59
C GLN A 605 -11.95 -0.63 -32.54
N VAL A 606 -10.90 -1.24 -32.05
CA VAL A 606 -9.92 -0.66 -31.11
C VAL A 606 -8.64 -0.42 -31.88
N THR A 607 -8.00 0.72 -31.66
CA THR A 607 -6.69 1.05 -32.25
C THR A 607 -5.77 1.57 -31.17
N LEU A 608 -4.72 0.82 -30.89
CA LEU A 608 -3.64 1.22 -29.99
C LEU A 608 -2.47 1.74 -30.82
N THR A 609 -1.80 2.76 -30.31
CA THR A 609 -0.66 3.38 -31.00
C THR A 609 0.61 3.23 -30.17
N VAL A 610 1.72 2.89 -30.83
CA VAL A 610 3.03 2.77 -30.20
C VAL A 610 4.04 3.56 -31.04
N PRO A 611 4.57 4.66 -30.53
CA PRO A 611 5.71 5.32 -31.17
C PRO A 611 6.89 4.36 -31.26
N LYS A 612 7.61 4.33 -32.38
CA LYS A 612 8.80 3.47 -32.53
C LYS A 612 9.85 3.76 -31.47
N SER A 613 9.93 5.01 -31.02
CA SER A 613 10.79 5.44 -29.91
C SER A 613 10.47 4.76 -28.58
N GLU A 614 9.27 4.24 -28.37
CA GLU A 614 8.90 3.47 -27.16
C GLU A 614 9.42 2.01 -27.19
N LEU A 615 9.93 1.56 -28.34
CA LEU A 615 10.55 0.24 -28.52
C LEU A 615 12.06 0.28 -28.34
N ARG A 616 12.55 1.36 -27.76
CA ARG A 616 13.97 1.64 -27.55
C ARG A 616 14.59 0.82 -26.43
N PHE A 617 15.89 0.58 -26.55
CA PHE A 617 16.77 0.04 -25.51
C PHE A 617 17.91 1.02 -25.22
N TRP A 618 18.47 0.95 -24.03
CA TRP A 618 19.62 1.74 -23.66
C TRP A 618 20.92 1.02 -24.05
N ASN A 619 21.79 1.72 -24.76
CA ASN A 619 23.14 1.26 -25.06
C ASN A 619 24.12 1.92 -24.08
N GLU A 620 24.74 1.11 -23.21
CA GLU A 620 25.67 1.60 -22.19
C GLU A 620 27.00 2.11 -22.76
N GLU A 621 27.42 1.61 -23.95
CA GLU A 621 28.65 2.06 -24.58
C GLU A 621 28.51 3.44 -25.20
N SER A 622 27.42 3.70 -25.92
CA SER A 622 27.17 5.00 -26.56
C SER A 622 26.53 6.01 -25.59
N GLY A 623 25.90 5.56 -24.51
CA GLY A 623 25.13 6.40 -23.60
C GLY A 623 23.86 6.99 -24.25
N GLU A 624 23.24 6.24 -25.17
CA GLU A 624 22.06 6.70 -25.91
C GLU A 624 21.01 5.59 -26.03
N PHE A 625 19.76 6.00 -26.18
CA PHE A 625 18.67 5.11 -26.59
C PHE A 625 18.72 4.83 -28.09
N TYR A 626 18.47 3.58 -28.46
CA TYR A 626 18.31 3.16 -29.86
C TYR A 626 17.14 2.19 -29.99
N THR A 627 16.49 2.16 -31.14
CA THR A 627 15.47 1.16 -31.47
C THR A 627 16.10 0.11 -32.37
N PRO A 628 16.25 -1.15 -31.91
CA PRO A 628 16.83 -2.20 -32.72
C PRO A 628 16.07 -2.42 -34.04
N VAL A 629 16.79 -2.61 -35.11
CA VAL A 629 16.23 -3.12 -36.37
C VAL A 629 15.98 -4.61 -36.23
N GLY A 630 14.88 -5.14 -36.75
CA GLY A 630 14.60 -6.57 -36.68
C GLY A 630 13.12 -6.90 -36.40
N ASP A 631 12.89 -8.12 -35.94
CA ASP A 631 11.57 -8.68 -35.76
C ASP A 631 10.99 -8.38 -34.37
N TYR A 632 9.77 -7.91 -34.35
CA TYR A 632 8.99 -7.62 -33.14
C TYR A 632 7.69 -8.42 -33.15
N LEU A 633 7.40 -9.15 -32.09
CA LEU A 633 6.14 -9.83 -31.89
C LEU A 633 5.17 -8.92 -31.12
N PHE A 634 4.14 -8.46 -31.82
CA PHE A 634 3.03 -7.71 -31.23
C PHE A 634 1.95 -8.68 -30.77
N MET A 635 1.50 -8.55 -29.53
CA MET A 635 0.57 -9.45 -28.86
C MET A 635 -0.55 -8.64 -28.23
N VAL A 636 -1.80 -8.95 -28.57
CA VAL A 636 -2.98 -8.33 -27.97
C VAL A 636 -3.71 -9.36 -27.12
N GLY A 637 -4.03 -9.01 -25.89
CA GLY A 637 -4.67 -9.93 -24.96
C GLY A 637 -5.38 -9.25 -23.80
N THR A 638 -5.84 -10.08 -22.86
CA THR A 638 -6.54 -9.66 -21.64
C THR A 638 -5.62 -9.60 -20.43
N ALA A 639 -4.46 -10.22 -20.52
CA ALA A 639 -3.40 -10.26 -19.50
C ALA A 639 -2.07 -10.66 -20.17
N SER A 640 -0.97 -10.54 -19.43
CA SER A 640 0.38 -10.86 -19.96
C SER A 640 0.54 -12.34 -20.35
N ASP A 641 -0.24 -13.24 -19.80
CA ASP A 641 -0.27 -14.69 -20.11
C ASP A 641 -1.51 -15.10 -20.93
N ALA A 642 -2.44 -14.20 -21.18
CA ALA A 642 -3.71 -14.47 -21.85
C ALA A 642 -3.84 -13.75 -23.20
N ILE A 643 -2.88 -14.03 -24.10
CA ILE A 643 -2.82 -13.44 -25.45
C ILE A 643 -3.91 -14.03 -26.35
N LYS A 644 -4.60 -13.17 -27.08
CA LYS A 644 -5.71 -13.52 -27.98
C LYS A 644 -5.34 -13.40 -29.46
N LEU A 645 -4.52 -12.40 -29.81
CA LEU A 645 -4.05 -12.16 -31.16
C LEU A 645 -2.56 -11.82 -31.12
N GLN A 646 -1.82 -12.25 -32.16
CA GLN A 646 -0.42 -11.88 -32.29
C GLN A 646 0.00 -11.83 -33.76
N GLN A 647 1.00 -10.98 -34.03
CA GLN A 647 1.56 -10.82 -35.37
C GLN A 647 3.01 -10.34 -35.28
N MET A 648 3.85 -10.90 -36.14
CA MET A 648 5.25 -10.46 -36.31
C MET A 648 5.32 -9.26 -37.24
N VAL A 649 6.16 -8.30 -36.91
CA VAL A 649 6.44 -7.12 -37.69
C VAL A 649 7.94 -6.88 -37.71
N THR A 650 8.52 -6.76 -38.91
CA THR A 650 9.93 -6.41 -39.08
C THR A 650 10.05 -4.89 -39.16
N LEU A 651 10.77 -4.27 -38.24
CA LEU A 651 11.15 -2.86 -38.30
C LEU A 651 12.51 -2.72 -39.00
N LYS A 652 12.58 -1.73 -39.90
CA LYS A 652 13.76 -1.43 -40.69
C LYS A 652 14.44 -0.16 -40.20
#